data_5ee9a904c7306969eb8f51396511f897
#
_entry.id   5ee9a904c7306969eb8f51396511f897
#
_cell.length_a   1.000
_cell.length_b   1.000
_cell.length_c   1.000
_cell.angle_alpha   90.00
_cell.angle_beta   90.00
_cell.angle_gamma   90.00
#
_symmetry.space_group_name_H-M   'P 1'
#
loop_
_entity.id
_entity.type
_entity.pdbx_description
1 polymer ?
#
loop_
_entity_poly.entity_id
_entity_poly.type
_entity_poly.pdbx_seq_one_letter_code
_entity_poly.pdbx_strand_id
1 'polypeptide(L)'
;MKVSNFKLALICALVAAAISQWLFQPVSSAAATPAITLDTTKPAGEVTAPAGGWSFRNHVIPVLTRLGCNSGACHGAAAGKGGFKLTLRGYDPEADFNVLTRQSLGRRVNKLEPAKSLMLLKPTMAIGHGGGKRLDVDSLEYKVLSEWIANGSHAPVESDARIIKVEVTPKASAPALGAEQQLRVLASYSDGHSEDVTKWVKYSSADPATASVDEDGKVKVQGNGETAISIWYQSQVSFARVANPYPNKISPEAFARSPRLNFIDELILKKLQILNIAPSEQATDREFIRRAFLDATGTLPAPQEVESFLADGAPNKRAKLIDSLLAREEFTDYWTNRWADVLLISSDKIGSTAMWSFYNWTRDSVAANKPWDKLAREIITANGNTLENGAANYYVLHKEVTELTENVSMAFLGMSITCARCHNHPLEKWTQKQYFQMANLFARIGLKNGVRGGDVQVYSNPAGEVNHPRLGKPLPPAPLDGEALAFDSSKDRRQHLADWLTSPANPYFARAAVNRIWKNFMGRGLVEAVDDMRATNPPSNEELLAALTKDFTDHGFDLKHLIRTVMNSAAYQRSSKPNDANKQDERFYSRYIIKRLPAEAMLDAVSQVTGVMTEFPGYPAGIRAMQLPDARVNSYFLTVFGKPPRAEA
;
A
#
# COMPACT_ATOMS: atom_id res chain seq x y z
N MET A 1 70.22 -0.07 -29.67
CA MET A 1 68.93 0.46 -29.32
C MET A 1 68.13 -0.57 -28.50
N LYS A 2 68.46 -0.79 -27.21
CA LYS A 2 67.68 -1.69 -26.29
C LYS A 2 67.77 -1.20 -24.84
N VAL A 3 67.36 0.06 -24.56
CA VAL A 3 67.33 0.60 -23.18
C VAL A 3 66.05 1.38 -22.87
N SER A 4 65.03 1.39 -23.77
CA SER A 4 63.82 2.24 -23.59
C SER A 4 62.65 1.53 -22.92
N ASN A 5 62.57 0.20 -23.00
CA ASN A 5 61.34 -0.50 -22.53
C ASN A 5 61.31 -0.83 -21.03
N PHE A 6 62.45 -0.79 -20.33
CA PHE A 6 62.51 -1.13 -18.91
C PHE A 6 62.07 0.03 -18.01
N LYS A 7 62.30 1.29 -18.43
CA LYS A 7 61.89 2.49 -17.68
C LYS A 7 60.39 2.74 -17.78
N LEU A 8 59.75 2.38 -18.91
CA LEU A 8 58.30 2.55 -19.09
C LEU A 8 57.50 1.52 -18.26
N ALA A 9 58.00 0.29 -18.18
CA ALA A 9 57.40 -0.77 -17.35
C ALA A 9 57.46 -0.46 -15.83
N LEU A 10 58.56 0.17 -15.38
CA LEU A 10 58.74 0.54 -13.98
C LEU A 10 57.82 1.73 -13.56
N ILE A 11 57.59 2.68 -14.47
CA ILE A 11 56.69 3.83 -14.23
C ILE A 11 55.24 3.35 -14.24
N CYS A 12 54.84 2.43 -15.12
CA CYS A 12 53.48 1.87 -15.10
C CYS A 12 53.19 1.02 -13.84
N ALA A 13 54.20 0.28 -13.35
CA ALA A 13 54.08 -0.48 -12.11
C ALA A 13 53.96 0.40 -10.85
N LEU A 14 54.70 1.53 -10.79
CA LEU A 14 54.61 2.48 -9.69
C LEU A 14 53.30 3.30 -9.69
N VAL A 15 52.76 3.64 -10.87
CA VAL A 15 51.46 4.30 -11.00
C VAL A 15 50.34 3.35 -10.66
N ALA A 16 50.41 2.07 -11.05
CA ALA A 16 49.43 1.05 -10.67
C ALA A 16 49.42 0.77 -9.14
N ALA A 17 50.60 0.77 -8.50
CA ALA A 17 50.70 0.61 -7.05
C ALA A 17 50.16 1.84 -6.27
N ALA A 18 50.35 3.05 -6.78
CA ALA A 18 49.82 4.27 -6.18
C ALA A 18 48.31 4.38 -6.34
N ILE A 19 47.74 3.94 -7.45
CA ILE A 19 46.27 3.91 -7.68
C ILE A 19 45.61 2.82 -6.83
N SER A 20 46.25 1.66 -6.61
CA SER A 20 45.68 0.64 -5.73
C SER A 20 45.70 1.02 -4.24
N GLN A 21 46.66 1.82 -3.80
CA GLN A 21 46.66 2.36 -2.42
C GLN A 21 45.63 3.47 -2.20
N TRP A 22 45.19 4.15 -3.25
CA TRP A 22 44.14 5.17 -3.14
C TRP A 22 42.72 4.59 -3.23
N LEU A 23 42.54 3.44 -3.88
CA LEU A 23 41.23 2.75 -4.01
C LEU A 23 40.90 1.83 -2.83
N PHE A 24 41.83 1.57 -1.93
CA PHE A 24 41.63 0.74 -0.74
C PHE A 24 41.94 1.47 0.60
N GLN A 25 41.77 2.78 0.67
CA GLN A 25 41.65 3.39 1.95
C GLN A 25 40.28 3.00 2.51
N PRO A 26 40.17 2.31 3.68
CA PRO A 26 38.90 2.11 4.31
C PRO A 26 38.34 3.51 4.60
N VAL A 27 37.18 3.79 4.04
CA VAL A 27 36.37 4.94 4.47
C VAL A 27 36.29 4.80 5.99
N SER A 28 36.88 5.74 6.71
CA SER A 28 36.78 5.81 8.16
C SER A 28 35.31 5.68 8.49
N SER A 29 34.90 4.55 9.04
CA SER A 29 33.56 4.36 9.55
C SER A 29 33.36 5.45 10.57
N ALA A 30 32.47 6.39 10.26
CA ALA A 30 31.95 7.28 11.27
C ALA A 30 31.58 6.39 12.46
N ALA A 31 32.12 6.70 13.63
CA ALA A 31 31.90 5.90 14.84
C ALA A 31 30.39 5.63 14.96
N ALA A 32 30.01 4.39 14.81
CA ALA A 32 28.62 3.99 14.97
C ALA A 32 28.21 4.42 16.38
N THR A 33 27.30 5.38 16.46
CA THR A 33 26.66 5.73 17.73
C THR A 33 26.15 4.43 18.34
N PRO A 34 26.48 4.12 19.60
CA PRO A 34 26.07 2.84 20.17
C PRO A 34 24.56 2.67 20.03
N ALA A 35 24.13 1.61 19.39
CA ALA A 35 22.71 1.30 19.22
C ALA A 35 22.07 1.22 20.62
N ILE A 36 21.14 2.13 20.90
CA ILE A 36 20.38 2.09 22.15
C ILE A 36 19.50 0.84 22.08
N THR A 37 19.86 -0.17 22.87
CA THR A 37 19.06 -1.38 22.99
C THR A 37 18.00 -1.14 24.07
N LEU A 38 16.74 -1.03 23.67
CA LEU A 38 15.64 -0.85 24.61
C LEU A 38 15.33 -2.16 25.33
N ASP A 39 15.37 -2.14 26.65
CA ASP A 39 14.99 -3.29 27.50
C ASP A 39 13.45 -3.34 27.61
N THR A 40 12.85 -4.34 26.95
CA THR A 40 11.39 -4.56 26.94
C THR A 40 10.88 -5.22 28.21
N THR A 41 11.75 -5.62 29.13
CA THR A 41 11.36 -6.22 30.43
C THR A 41 11.04 -5.16 31.48
N LYS A 42 11.51 -3.92 31.27
CA LYS A 42 11.31 -2.80 32.20
C LYS A 42 10.20 -1.87 31.67
N PRO A 43 9.44 -1.22 32.55
CA PRO A 43 8.52 -0.15 32.13
C PRO A 43 9.29 0.99 31.48
N ALA A 44 8.61 1.78 30.61
CA ALA A 44 9.23 2.96 30.01
C ALA A 44 9.76 3.89 31.12
N GLY A 45 11.01 4.37 30.96
CA GLY A 45 11.68 5.21 31.95
C GLY A 45 10.89 6.47 32.27
N GLU A 46 11.26 7.14 33.38
CA GLU A 46 10.71 8.45 33.70
C GLU A 46 11.11 9.46 32.61
N VAL A 47 10.11 10.16 32.06
CA VAL A 47 10.34 11.15 31.00
C VAL A 47 10.63 12.48 31.64
N THR A 48 11.82 13.02 31.37
CA THR A 48 12.27 14.34 31.84
C THR A 48 12.38 15.31 30.66
N ALA A 49 12.25 16.60 30.94
CA ALA A 49 12.42 17.60 29.91
C ALA A 49 13.87 17.55 29.35
N PRO A 50 14.06 17.65 28.02
CA PRO A 50 15.37 17.83 27.43
C PRO A 50 16.07 19.11 27.93
N ALA A 51 17.41 19.18 27.82
CA ALA A 51 18.19 20.34 28.28
C ALA A 51 17.73 21.70 27.67
N GLY A 52 17.10 21.66 26.47
CA GLY A 52 16.50 22.84 25.81
C GLY A 52 15.02 23.07 26.13
N GLY A 53 14.42 22.32 27.06
CA GLY A 53 12.99 22.34 27.33
C GLY A 53 12.15 21.52 26.31
N TRP A 54 10.84 21.55 26.50
CA TRP A 54 9.91 20.81 25.63
C TRP A 54 9.77 21.48 24.26
N SER A 55 10.11 20.76 23.19
CA SER A 55 9.88 21.19 21.81
C SER A 55 8.39 21.20 21.48
N PHE A 56 7.90 22.27 20.86
CA PHE A 56 6.51 22.29 20.38
C PHE A 56 6.23 21.18 19.36
N ARG A 57 7.15 21.00 18.40
CA ARG A 57 7.02 20.01 17.34
C ARG A 57 7.10 18.58 17.87
N ASN A 58 8.11 18.28 18.71
CA ASN A 58 8.46 16.91 19.08
C ASN A 58 7.78 16.42 20.36
N HIS A 59 7.21 17.32 21.18
CA HIS A 59 6.56 16.96 22.43
C HIS A 59 5.14 17.49 22.55
N VAL A 60 4.90 18.80 22.34
CA VAL A 60 3.55 19.39 22.50
C VAL A 60 2.58 18.86 21.46
N ILE A 61 2.96 18.83 20.18
CA ILE A 61 2.10 18.25 19.12
C ILE A 61 1.79 16.77 19.35
N PRO A 62 2.75 15.88 19.68
CA PRO A 62 2.47 14.49 20.06
C PRO A 62 1.49 14.36 21.24
N VAL A 63 1.66 15.15 22.28
CA VAL A 63 0.71 15.20 23.42
C VAL A 63 -0.70 15.55 22.94
N LEU A 64 -0.87 16.61 22.15
CA LEU A 64 -2.18 17.00 21.60
C LEU A 64 -2.79 15.91 20.70
N THR A 65 -1.94 15.16 20.01
CA THR A 65 -2.38 14.05 19.15
C THR A 65 -2.80 12.84 19.97
N ARG A 66 -2.02 12.48 20.98
CA ARG A 66 -2.32 11.37 21.89
C ARG A 66 -3.66 11.60 22.62
N LEU A 67 -3.87 12.79 23.16
CA LEU A 67 -5.11 13.20 23.81
C LEU A 67 -6.30 13.36 22.85
N GLY A 68 -6.06 13.25 21.53
CA GLY A 68 -7.08 13.38 20.49
C GLY A 68 -7.56 14.82 20.25
N CYS A 69 -6.88 15.82 20.79
CA CYS A 69 -7.25 17.23 20.65
C CYS A 69 -7.29 17.68 19.20
N ASN A 70 -6.35 17.25 18.38
CA ASN A 70 -6.22 17.55 16.96
C ASN A 70 -6.79 16.43 16.05
N SER A 71 -7.68 15.59 16.57
CA SER A 71 -8.40 14.58 15.77
C SER A 71 -9.55 15.21 14.99
N GLY A 72 -10.03 14.51 13.94
CA GLY A 72 -11.16 14.96 13.12
C GLY A 72 -12.49 15.06 13.88
N ALA A 73 -12.63 14.36 14.99
CA ALA A 73 -13.80 14.48 15.88
C ALA A 73 -13.73 15.71 16.81
N CYS A 74 -12.53 16.28 16.98
CA CYS A 74 -12.27 17.41 17.87
C CYS A 74 -11.78 18.64 17.07
N HIS A 75 -10.71 19.30 17.52
CA HIS A 75 -10.23 20.54 16.91
C HIS A 75 -9.51 20.36 15.57
N GLY A 76 -9.18 19.12 15.16
CA GLY A 76 -8.67 18.78 13.83
C GLY A 76 -9.75 18.68 12.74
N ALA A 77 -11.03 18.85 13.07
CA ALA A 77 -12.13 18.94 12.09
C ALA A 77 -11.92 20.09 11.11
N ALA A 78 -12.44 19.97 9.89
CA ALA A 78 -12.28 21.00 8.85
C ALA A 78 -12.69 22.40 9.30
N ALA A 79 -13.75 22.54 10.09
CA ALA A 79 -14.21 23.78 10.69
C ALA A 79 -13.68 24.02 12.13
N GLY A 80 -12.94 23.09 12.71
CA GLY A 80 -12.59 23.11 14.13
C GLY A 80 -13.80 22.92 15.05
N LYS A 81 -13.65 23.27 16.33
CA LYS A 81 -14.74 23.25 17.33
C LYS A 81 -14.66 24.53 18.17
N GLY A 82 -15.81 25.21 18.32
CA GLY A 82 -15.90 26.42 19.18
C GLY A 82 -14.94 27.55 18.80
N GLY A 83 -14.68 27.76 17.50
CA GLY A 83 -13.74 28.76 17.01
C GLY A 83 -12.25 28.42 17.22
N PHE A 84 -11.95 27.18 17.62
CA PHE A 84 -10.61 26.67 17.77
C PHE A 84 -10.37 25.53 16.79
N LYS A 85 -9.44 25.71 15.87
CA LYS A 85 -9.06 24.73 14.85
C LYS A 85 -7.58 24.44 14.93
N LEU A 86 -7.22 23.17 15.10
CA LEU A 86 -5.87 22.64 14.93
C LEU A 86 -5.74 21.94 13.58
N THR A 87 -4.54 21.75 13.12
CA THR A 87 -4.30 20.92 11.95
C THR A 87 -4.49 19.45 12.34
N LEU A 88 -5.09 18.66 11.44
CA LEU A 88 -5.36 17.26 11.71
C LEU A 88 -4.07 16.52 12.05
N ARG A 89 -3.99 15.96 13.27
CA ARG A 89 -2.82 15.27 13.81
C ARG A 89 -1.53 16.11 13.80
N GLY A 90 -1.64 17.45 13.82
CA GLY A 90 -0.49 18.34 13.96
C GLY A 90 0.42 18.37 12.72
N TYR A 91 -0.15 18.17 11.51
CA TYR A 91 0.67 18.15 10.29
C TYR A 91 1.36 19.49 9.98
N ASP A 92 0.92 20.56 10.60
CA ASP A 92 1.49 21.91 10.47
C ASP A 92 1.73 22.55 11.84
N PRO A 93 2.84 22.23 12.50
CA PRO A 93 3.15 22.75 13.82
C PRO A 93 3.20 24.27 13.89
N GLU A 94 3.64 24.95 12.83
CA GLU A 94 3.71 26.41 12.76
C GLU A 94 2.31 27.04 12.80
N ALA A 95 1.37 26.49 12.04
CA ALA A 95 -0.02 26.93 12.07
C ALA A 95 -0.67 26.64 13.43
N ASP A 96 -0.46 25.46 13.99
CA ASP A 96 -0.99 25.07 15.29
C ASP A 96 -0.45 25.94 16.41
N PHE A 97 0.84 26.26 16.37
CA PHE A 97 1.46 27.20 17.31
C PHE A 97 0.79 28.58 17.26
N ASN A 98 0.61 29.15 16.06
CA ASN A 98 -0.03 30.45 15.89
C ASN A 98 -1.48 30.44 16.39
N VAL A 99 -2.22 29.38 16.12
CA VAL A 99 -3.59 29.22 16.60
C VAL A 99 -3.63 29.15 18.12
N LEU A 100 -2.72 28.41 18.75
CA LEU A 100 -2.68 28.25 20.21
C LEU A 100 -2.23 29.54 20.91
N THR A 101 -1.21 30.19 20.42
CA THR A 101 -0.51 31.25 21.18
C THR A 101 -0.87 32.67 20.77
N ARG A 102 -1.40 32.90 19.54
CA ARG A 102 -1.63 34.24 18.99
C ARG A 102 -3.09 34.52 18.63
N GLN A 103 -3.80 33.53 18.10
CA GLN A 103 -5.19 33.72 17.69
C GLN A 103 -6.08 34.08 18.89
N SER A 104 -7.12 34.89 18.65
CA SER A 104 -8.06 35.38 19.68
C SER A 104 -7.33 36.05 20.86
N LEU A 105 -6.37 36.91 20.56
CA LEU A 105 -5.55 37.64 21.52
C LEU A 105 -4.74 36.76 22.47
N GLY A 106 -4.36 35.57 22.03
CA GLY A 106 -3.52 34.66 22.81
C GLY A 106 -4.19 34.04 24.04
N ARG A 107 -5.51 34.19 24.21
CA ARG A 107 -6.25 33.78 25.43
C ARG A 107 -6.12 32.32 25.83
N ARG A 108 -5.58 31.46 24.96
CA ARG A 108 -5.46 30.00 25.23
C ARG A 108 -4.25 29.68 26.10
N VAL A 109 -3.27 30.57 26.14
CA VAL A 109 -1.99 30.38 26.85
C VAL A 109 -1.75 31.55 27.79
N ASN A 110 -1.58 31.27 29.07
CA ASN A 110 -1.20 32.25 30.09
C ASN A 110 0.22 31.91 30.60
N LYS A 111 1.22 32.66 30.17
CA LYS A 111 2.63 32.41 30.51
C LYS A 111 2.99 32.78 31.94
N LEU A 112 2.25 33.72 32.56
CA LEU A 112 2.49 34.15 33.94
C LEU A 112 1.93 33.12 34.94
N GLU A 113 0.79 32.54 34.60
CA GLU A 113 0.11 31.54 35.43
C GLU A 113 -0.32 30.35 34.54
N PRO A 114 0.61 29.42 34.20
CA PRO A 114 0.37 28.35 33.27
C PRO A 114 -0.90 27.54 33.57
N ALA A 115 -1.16 27.22 34.83
CA ALA A 115 -2.34 26.49 35.28
C ALA A 115 -3.68 27.17 34.93
N LYS A 116 -3.67 28.51 34.70
CA LYS A 116 -4.84 29.29 34.27
C LYS A 116 -5.01 29.34 32.74
N SER A 117 -4.15 28.68 31.97
CA SER A 117 -4.30 28.58 30.52
C SER A 117 -5.55 27.82 30.13
N LEU A 118 -6.37 28.36 29.19
CA LEU A 118 -7.55 27.64 28.66
C LEU A 118 -7.18 26.29 28.03
N MET A 119 -5.95 26.20 27.52
CA MET A 119 -5.37 24.97 26.98
C MET A 119 -5.24 23.86 28.03
N LEU A 120 -5.15 24.19 29.32
CA LEU A 120 -5.11 23.25 30.44
C LEU A 120 -6.48 23.13 31.14
N LEU A 121 -7.14 24.27 31.43
CA LEU A 121 -8.40 24.31 32.16
C LEU A 121 -9.54 23.55 31.45
N LYS A 122 -9.64 23.63 30.12
CA LYS A 122 -10.72 22.98 29.39
C LYS A 122 -10.57 21.45 29.35
N PRO A 123 -9.44 20.87 28.91
CA PRO A 123 -9.32 19.42 28.82
C PRO A 123 -9.26 18.73 30.19
N THR A 124 -8.91 19.43 31.27
CA THR A 124 -9.00 18.93 32.66
C THR A 124 -10.43 19.02 33.23
N MET A 125 -11.36 19.66 32.54
CA MET A 125 -12.71 19.97 33.01
C MET A 125 -12.75 20.92 34.22
N ALA A 126 -11.67 21.65 34.50
CA ALA A 126 -11.69 22.73 35.49
C ALA A 126 -12.67 23.86 35.08
N ILE A 127 -12.90 23.99 33.78
CA ILE A 127 -14.00 24.72 33.15
C ILE A 127 -14.66 23.89 32.06
N GLY A 128 -15.94 24.14 31.76
CA GLY A 128 -16.71 23.33 30.82
C GLY A 128 -16.04 23.13 29.46
N HIS A 129 -15.91 21.88 29.03
CA HIS A 129 -15.32 21.44 27.75
C HIS A 129 -16.27 20.48 27.03
N GLY A 130 -16.77 20.86 25.86
CA GLY A 130 -17.69 20.04 25.06
C GLY A 130 -17.09 18.69 24.59
N GLY A 131 -15.77 18.55 24.62
CA GLY A 131 -15.07 17.27 24.35
C GLY A 131 -14.90 16.36 25.56
N GLY A 132 -15.41 16.75 26.74
CA GLY A 132 -15.22 16.02 28.00
C GLY A 132 -13.79 16.14 28.56
N LYS A 133 -13.52 15.37 29.63
CA LYS A 133 -12.18 15.27 30.22
C LYS A 133 -11.24 14.54 29.27
N ARG A 134 -10.07 15.14 29.01
CA ARG A 134 -9.03 14.62 28.11
C ARG A 134 -7.65 14.62 28.72
N LEU A 135 -7.48 15.33 29.84
CA LEU A 135 -6.19 15.57 30.48
C LEU A 135 -6.34 15.42 31.99
N ASP A 136 -5.45 14.68 32.60
CA ASP A 136 -5.32 14.57 34.04
C ASP A 136 -4.21 15.48 34.55
N VAL A 137 -4.45 16.15 35.69
CA VAL A 137 -3.51 17.14 36.26
C VAL A 137 -2.18 16.51 36.65
N ASP A 138 -2.19 15.25 37.09
CA ASP A 138 -0.99 14.51 37.52
C ASP A 138 -0.33 13.73 36.37
N SER A 139 -0.80 13.92 35.11
CA SER A 139 -0.27 13.20 33.95
C SER A 139 1.02 13.83 33.42
N LEU A 140 1.80 13.00 32.70
CA LEU A 140 2.97 13.47 31.94
C LEU A 140 2.57 14.54 30.91
N GLU A 141 1.44 14.35 30.26
CA GLU A 141 0.90 15.27 29.27
C GLU A 141 0.62 16.65 29.86
N TYR A 142 0.05 16.71 31.07
CA TYR A 142 -0.15 17.98 31.76
C TYR A 142 1.18 18.64 32.12
N LYS A 143 2.15 17.88 32.64
CA LYS A 143 3.49 18.35 32.95
C LYS A 143 4.16 18.99 31.73
N VAL A 144 4.16 18.28 30.58
CA VAL A 144 4.74 18.77 29.33
C VAL A 144 4.11 20.08 28.88
N LEU A 145 2.78 20.14 28.84
CA LEU A 145 2.06 21.33 28.40
C LEU A 145 2.28 22.52 29.36
N SER A 146 2.22 22.29 30.68
CA SER A 146 2.38 23.36 31.68
C SER A 146 3.82 23.89 31.73
N GLU A 147 4.82 23.02 31.67
CA GLU A 147 6.22 23.42 31.63
C GLU A 147 6.60 24.13 30.33
N TRP A 148 6.07 23.67 29.15
CA TRP A 148 6.24 24.40 27.90
C TRP A 148 5.66 25.82 27.96
N ILE A 149 4.49 25.97 28.59
CA ILE A 149 3.88 27.32 28.80
C ILE A 149 4.74 28.15 29.74
N ALA A 150 5.16 27.58 30.88
CA ALA A 150 5.99 28.27 31.88
C ALA A 150 7.33 28.76 31.31
N ASN A 151 7.93 27.96 30.42
CA ASN A 151 9.19 28.28 29.75
C ASN A 151 9.02 29.23 28.54
N GLY A 152 7.89 29.93 28.44
CA GLY A 152 7.71 30.98 27.44
C GLY A 152 7.00 30.56 26.16
N SER A 153 6.54 29.30 26.06
CA SER A 153 5.83 28.77 24.87
C SER A 153 6.65 28.96 23.58
N HIS A 154 7.83 28.36 23.53
CA HIS A 154 8.72 28.50 22.36
C HIS A 154 8.06 27.97 21.08
N ALA A 155 8.23 28.73 19.99
CA ALA A 155 7.72 28.38 18.67
C ALA A 155 8.54 27.24 18.04
N PRO A 156 7.93 26.43 17.14
CA PRO A 156 8.71 25.55 16.31
C PRO A 156 9.63 26.36 15.38
N VAL A 157 10.86 25.93 15.19
CA VAL A 157 11.84 26.55 14.32
C VAL A 157 12.29 25.59 13.22
N GLU A 158 12.89 26.10 12.16
CA GLU A 158 13.32 25.29 11.02
C GLU A 158 14.44 24.32 11.41
N SER A 159 15.27 24.70 12.37
CA SER A 159 16.36 23.90 12.94
C SER A 159 15.89 22.79 13.92
N ASP A 160 14.60 22.71 14.25
CA ASP A 160 14.09 21.61 15.07
C ASP A 160 14.44 20.26 14.44
N ALA A 161 14.95 19.34 15.24
CA ALA A 161 15.22 17.99 14.81
C ALA A 161 13.96 17.33 14.19
N ARG A 162 14.12 16.67 13.04
CA ARG A 162 13.04 16.00 12.32
C ARG A 162 13.15 14.52 12.52
N ILE A 163 12.03 13.83 12.70
CA ILE A 163 12.03 12.37 12.77
C ILE A 163 12.44 11.80 11.41
N ILE A 164 13.43 10.90 11.43
CA ILE A 164 13.88 10.14 10.27
C ILE A 164 13.26 8.75 10.28
N LYS A 165 13.19 8.10 11.46
CA LYS A 165 12.79 6.70 11.60
C LYS A 165 12.12 6.44 12.95
N VAL A 166 11.17 5.50 12.97
CA VAL A 166 10.55 4.97 14.20
C VAL A 166 10.68 3.44 14.17
N GLU A 167 11.23 2.87 15.22
CA GLU A 167 11.42 1.42 15.37
C GLU A 167 10.71 0.91 16.62
N VAL A 168 10.08 -0.25 16.52
CA VAL A 168 9.40 -0.93 17.63
C VAL A 168 10.13 -2.22 18.02
N THR A 169 10.21 -2.47 19.31
CA THR A 169 10.78 -3.71 19.87
C THR A 169 9.82 -4.31 20.91
N PRO A 170 9.52 -5.60 20.84
CA PRO A 170 9.87 -6.53 19.77
C PRO A 170 9.08 -6.26 18.48
N LYS A 171 9.70 -6.50 17.33
CA LYS A 171 9.06 -6.35 16.01
C LYS A 171 8.06 -7.48 15.72
N ALA A 172 8.30 -8.66 16.29
CA ALA A 172 7.43 -9.83 16.23
C ALA A 172 7.53 -10.62 17.54
N SER A 173 6.42 -11.18 17.98
CA SER A 173 6.35 -11.96 19.24
C SER A 173 5.19 -12.95 19.22
N ALA A 174 5.26 -13.96 20.07
CA ALA A 174 4.23 -14.96 20.25
C ALA A 174 3.97 -15.23 21.75
N PRO A 175 3.43 -14.27 22.51
CA PRO A 175 3.09 -14.46 23.91
C PRO A 175 1.92 -15.43 24.07
N ALA A 176 1.86 -16.12 25.20
CA ALA A 176 0.73 -17.00 25.52
C ALA A 176 -0.57 -16.22 25.70
N LEU A 177 -1.70 -16.93 25.59
CA LEU A 177 -3.02 -16.37 25.85
C LEU A 177 -3.09 -15.77 27.27
N GLY A 178 -3.58 -14.56 27.38
CA GLY A 178 -3.66 -13.80 28.62
C GLY A 178 -2.37 -13.10 29.05
N ALA A 179 -1.25 -13.38 28.40
CA ALA A 179 0.02 -12.72 28.70
C ALA A 179 0.01 -11.25 28.28
N GLU A 180 0.78 -10.46 29.00
CA GLU A 180 1.05 -9.05 28.71
C GLU A 180 2.48 -8.89 28.22
N GLN A 181 2.68 -8.00 27.22
CA GLN A 181 3.99 -7.68 26.68
C GLN A 181 4.13 -6.18 26.47
N GLN A 182 5.26 -5.62 26.92
CA GLN A 182 5.59 -4.23 26.68
C GLN A 182 6.22 -4.05 25.29
N LEU A 183 5.68 -3.14 24.50
CA LEU A 183 6.34 -2.60 23.31
C LEU A 183 7.19 -1.40 23.71
N ARG A 184 8.34 -1.26 23.08
CA ARG A 184 9.22 -0.09 23.19
C ARG A 184 9.39 0.52 21.83
N VAL A 185 9.38 1.86 21.76
CA VAL A 185 9.46 2.60 20.50
C VAL A 185 10.59 3.60 20.56
N LEU A 186 11.55 3.46 19.64
CA LEU A 186 12.69 4.35 19.48
C LEU A 186 12.49 5.22 18.24
N ALA A 187 12.58 6.53 18.39
CA ALA A 187 12.63 7.48 17.29
C ALA A 187 14.08 7.94 17.07
N SER A 188 14.50 8.01 15.80
CA SER A 188 15.78 8.60 15.39
C SER A 188 15.52 9.91 14.65
N TYR A 189 16.34 10.94 14.93
CA TYR A 189 16.15 12.30 14.46
C TYR A 189 17.27 12.76 13.53
N SER A 190 17.01 13.85 12.80
CA SER A 190 17.90 14.41 11.76
C SER A 190 19.23 14.96 12.29
N ASP A 191 19.32 15.25 13.57
CA ASP A 191 20.54 15.68 14.27
C ASP A 191 21.37 14.51 14.82
N GLY A 192 20.93 13.26 14.57
CA GLY A 192 21.60 12.03 14.96
C GLY A 192 21.24 11.51 16.34
N HIS A 193 20.46 12.24 17.16
CA HIS A 193 20.01 11.70 18.43
C HIS A 193 18.87 10.67 18.26
N SER A 194 18.66 9.85 19.28
CA SER A 194 17.53 8.92 19.37
C SER A 194 16.86 9.04 20.74
N GLU A 195 15.53 8.91 20.74
CA GLU A 195 14.69 9.04 21.94
C GLU A 195 13.73 7.88 22.08
N ASP A 196 13.50 7.43 23.33
CA ASP A 196 12.40 6.50 23.65
C ASP A 196 11.07 7.27 23.63
N VAL A 197 10.31 7.03 22.56
CA VAL A 197 9.02 7.71 22.33
C VAL A 197 7.82 6.80 22.69
N THR A 198 8.04 5.74 23.44
CA THR A 198 7.01 4.76 23.83
C THR A 198 5.75 5.43 24.39
N LYS A 199 5.91 6.46 25.21
CA LYS A 199 4.81 7.22 25.81
C LYS A 199 4.24 8.34 24.95
N TRP A 200 4.85 8.62 23.78
CA TRP A 200 4.44 9.70 22.89
C TRP A 200 3.67 9.23 21.66
N VAL A 201 3.79 7.94 21.33
CA VAL A 201 3.19 7.35 20.14
C VAL A 201 1.73 7.01 20.37
N LYS A 202 0.98 6.91 19.28
CA LYS A 202 -0.36 6.36 19.29
C LYS A 202 -0.32 4.90 18.83
N TYR A 203 -0.92 4.03 19.64
CA TYR A 203 -1.07 2.61 19.35
C TYR A 203 -2.46 2.28 18.80
N SER A 204 -2.54 1.27 17.94
CA SER A 204 -3.81 0.70 17.49
C SER A 204 -3.61 -0.76 17.08
N SER A 205 -4.47 -1.65 17.57
CA SER A 205 -4.51 -3.04 17.10
C SER A 205 -5.38 -3.15 15.86
N ALA A 206 -4.89 -3.90 14.85
CA ALA A 206 -5.68 -4.25 13.66
C ALA A 206 -6.78 -5.28 13.97
N ASP A 207 -6.58 -6.11 15.00
CA ASP A 207 -7.58 -7.07 15.51
C ASP A 207 -7.50 -7.14 17.03
N PRO A 208 -8.28 -6.32 17.75
CA PRO A 208 -8.32 -6.32 19.20
C PRO A 208 -8.78 -7.64 19.81
N ALA A 209 -9.51 -8.49 19.06
CA ALA A 209 -9.93 -9.81 19.56
C ALA A 209 -8.77 -10.78 19.70
N THR A 210 -7.73 -10.64 18.88
CA THR A 210 -6.47 -11.40 19.00
C THR A 210 -5.56 -10.76 20.06
N ALA A 211 -5.30 -9.46 20.00
CA ALA A 211 -4.55 -8.74 21.01
C ALA A 211 -4.95 -7.26 21.07
N SER A 212 -5.16 -6.74 22.25
CA SER A 212 -5.35 -5.31 22.50
C SER A 212 -4.04 -4.63 22.88
N VAL A 213 -3.99 -3.32 22.79
CA VAL A 213 -2.86 -2.50 23.23
C VAL A 213 -3.38 -1.26 23.96
N ASP A 214 -2.76 -0.89 25.06
CA ASP A 214 -3.07 0.33 25.78
C ASP A 214 -2.25 1.53 25.29
N GLU A 215 -2.47 2.68 25.93
CA GLU A 215 -1.81 3.94 25.57
C GLU A 215 -0.30 3.96 25.89
N ASP A 216 0.18 3.08 26.75
CA ASP A 216 1.59 2.95 27.15
C ASP A 216 2.32 1.85 26.36
N GLY A 217 1.65 1.24 25.37
CA GLY A 217 2.22 0.21 24.52
C GLY A 217 2.28 -1.17 25.18
N LYS A 218 1.48 -1.40 26.23
CA LYS A 218 1.33 -2.72 26.81
C LYS A 218 0.29 -3.51 26.00
N VAL A 219 0.74 -4.57 25.37
CA VAL A 219 -0.08 -5.49 24.58
C VAL A 219 -0.60 -6.59 25.49
N LYS A 220 -1.88 -6.91 25.40
CA LYS A 220 -2.54 -8.03 26.06
C LYS A 220 -3.11 -8.99 25.03
N VAL A 221 -2.67 -10.25 25.07
CA VAL A 221 -3.14 -11.32 24.18
C VAL A 221 -4.50 -11.82 24.67
N GLN A 222 -5.52 -11.76 23.81
CA GLN A 222 -6.90 -12.09 24.17
C GLN A 222 -7.48 -13.28 23.39
N GLY A 223 -6.92 -13.59 22.22
CA GLY A 223 -7.38 -14.66 21.35
C GLY A 223 -6.28 -15.33 20.57
N ASN A 224 -6.64 -16.35 19.80
CA ASN A 224 -5.73 -17.05 18.90
C ASN A 224 -5.69 -16.38 17.52
N GLY A 225 -4.56 -16.46 16.86
CA GLY A 225 -4.33 -15.85 15.54
C GLY A 225 -3.12 -14.94 15.51
N GLU A 226 -3.11 -14.00 14.59
CA GLU A 226 -2.07 -12.98 14.46
C GLU A 226 -2.69 -11.62 14.19
N THR A 227 -2.21 -10.60 14.88
CA THR A 227 -2.57 -9.21 14.64
C THR A 227 -1.33 -8.32 14.50
N ALA A 228 -1.51 -7.16 13.87
CA ALA A 228 -0.51 -6.10 13.85
C ALA A 228 -0.92 -4.98 14.81
N ILE A 229 0.03 -4.57 15.65
CA ILE A 229 -0.09 -3.37 16.46
C ILE A 229 0.60 -2.25 15.68
N SER A 230 -0.18 -1.32 15.17
CA SER A 230 0.32 -0.14 14.48
C SER A 230 0.77 0.91 15.50
N ILE A 231 1.95 1.47 15.25
CA ILE A 231 2.58 2.53 16.04
C ILE A 231 2.68 3.76 15.15
N TRP A 232 2.11 4.85 15.61
CA TRP A 232 2.07 6.07 14.84
C TRP A 232 2.64 7.25 15.65
N TYR A 233 3.66 7.92 15.08
CA TYR A 233 4.33 9.05 15.70
C TYR A 233 4.63 10.12 14.65
N GLN A 234 3.98 11.30 14.77
CA GLN A 234 4.00 12.36 13.76
C GLN A 234 3.61 11.84 12.37
N SER A 235 4.51 11.89 11.39
CA SER A 235 4.27 11.34 10.03
C SER A 235 4.95 9.98 9.80
N GLN A 236 5.44 9.32 10.85
CA GLN A 236 6.09 8.02 10.78
C GLN A 236 5.17 6.92 11.29
N VAL A 237 5.22 5.79 10.63
CA VAL A 237 4.45 4.59 10.96
C VAL A 237 5.39 3.41 11.09
N SER A 238 5.17 2.62 12.14
CA SER A 238 5.81 1.31 12.33
C SER A 238 4.76 0.31 12.81
N PHE A 239 5.09 -0.98 12.84
CA PHE A 239 4.19 -1.99 13.41
C PHE A 239 4.96 -3.12 14.08
N ALA A 240 4.32 -3.71 15.10
CA ALA A 240 4.71 -4.96 15.72
C ALA A 240 3.72 -6.07 15.38
N ARG A 241 4.18 -7.29 15.14
CA ARG A 241 3.33 -8.48 14.97
C ARG A 241 3.22 -9.24 16.29
N VAL A 242 2.00 -9.59 16.62
CA VAL A 242 1.68 -10.40 17.81
C VAL A 242 0.89 -11.61 17.36
N ALA A 243 1.45 -12.80 17.57
CA ALA A 243 0.82 -14.07 17.22
C ALA A 243 0.57 -14.89 18.48
N ASN A 244 -0.58 -15.56 18.54
CA ASN A 244 -0.88 -16.58 19.54
C ASN A 244 -1.37 -17.84 18.82
N PRO A 245 -0.62 -18.95 18.86
CA PRO A 245 -0.98 -20.17 18.16
C PRO A 245 -2.35 -20.72 18.61
N TYR A 246 -3.08 -21.34 17.69
CA TYR A 246 -4.32 -22.03 18.01
C TYR A 246 -4.01 -23.27 18.89
N PRO A 247 -4.88 -23.62 19.86
CA PRO A 247 -4.65 -24.74 20.78
C PRO A 247 -4.94 -26.11 20.13
N ASN A 248 -4.60 -26.25 18.85
CA ASN A 248 -4.83 -27.47 18.10
C ASN A 248 -3.77 -28.54 18.46
N LYS A 249 -4.19 -29.79 18.49
CA LYS A 249 -3.29 -30.94 18.62
C LYS A 249 -2.91 -31.46 17.24
N ILE A 250 -1.89 -30.84 16.63
CA ILE A 250 -1.42 -31.21 15.29
C ILE A 250 -0.08 -31.92 15.43
N SER A 251 0.04 -33.11 14.81
CA SER A 251 1.32 -33.80 14.79
C SER A 251 2.28 -33.11 13.81
N PRO A 252 3.59 -33.07 14.08
CA PRO A 252 4.59 -32.55 13.16
C PRO A 252 4.54 -33.22 11.78
N GLU A 253 4.16 -34.51 11.72
CA GLU A 253 4.03 -35.27 10.48
C GLU A 253 2.94 -34.71 9.55
N ALA A 254 1.89 -34.07 10.09
CA ALA A 254 0.84 -33.44 9.28
C ALA A 254 1.41 -32.33 8.39
N PHE A 255 2.35 -31.55 8.92
CA PHE A 255 3.06 -30.53 8.13
C PHE A 255 4.12 -31.15 7.21
N ALA A 256 4.83 -32.19 7.68
CA ALA A 256 5.85 -32.87 6.89
C ALA A 256 5.27 -33.56 5.63
N ARG A 257 4.07 -34.13 5.73
CA ARG A 257 3.37 -34.81 4.62
C ARG A 257 2.66 -33.85 3.68
N SER A 258 2.49 -32.57 4.07
CA SER A 258 1.81 -31.60 3.20
C SER A 258 2.61 -31.37 1.92
N PRO A 259 1.97 -31.42 0.73
CA PRO A 259 2.66 -31.21 -0.52
C PRO A 259 3.33 -29.84 -0.61
N ARG A 260 4.52 -29.81 -1.22
CA ARG A 260 5.30 -28.63 -1.52
C ARG A 260 5.68 -28.68 -3.00
N LEU A 261 5.00 -27.89 -3.81
CA LEU A 261 5.22 -27.86 -5.25
C LEU A 261 6.12 -26.72 -5.67
N ASN A 262 6.14 -25.62 -4.88
CA ASN A 262 7.03 -24.49 -5.08
C ASN A 262 7.23 -23.71 -3.77
N PHE A 263 7.97 -22.58 -3.83
CA PHE A 263 8.31 -21.75 -2.68
C PHE A 263 7.10 -21.15 -1.93
N ILE A 264 5.95 -21.00 -2.62
CA ILE A 264 4.71 -20.52 -2.00
C ILE A 264 4.29 -21.46 -0.86
N ASP A 265 4.38 -22.75 -1.11
CA ASP A 265 3.94 -23.77 -0.16
C ASP A 265 4.81 -23.79 1.09
N GLU A 266 6.14 -23.62 0.93
CA GLU A 266 7.07 -23.55 2.05
C GLU A 266 6.73 -22.37 2.97
N LEU A 267 6.49 -21.19 2.39
CA LEU A 267 6.22 -19.96 3.15
C LEU A 267 4.83 -19.98 3.81
N ILE A 268 3.84 -20.59 3.16
CA ILE A 268 2.51 -20.77 3.75
C ILE A 268 2.59 -21.79 4.89
N LEU A 269 3.22 -22.96 4.67
CA LEU A 269 3.33 -23.99 5.71
C LEU A 269 4.13 -23.48 6.92
N LYS A 270 5.19 -22.72 6.72
CA LYS A 270 5.92 -22.02 7.79
C LYS A 270 4.99 -21.15 8.64
N LYS A 271 4.13 -20.35 8.00
CA LYS A 271 3.15 -19.50 8.70
C LYS A 271 2.11 -20.35 9.45
N LEU A 272 1.59 -21.40 8.83
CA LEU A 272 0.61 -22.30 9.42
C LEU A 272 1.19 -23.05 10.64
N GLN A 273 2.47 -23.44 10.58
CA GLN A 273 3.18 -24.03 11.72
C GLN A 273 3.27 -23.08 12.92
N ILE A 274 3.67 -21.81 12.66
CA ILE A 274 3.75 -20.78 13.70
C ILE A 274 2.39 -20.60 14.40
N LEU A 275 1.30 -20.64 13.63
CA LEU A 275 -0.06 -20.45 14.13
C LEU A 275 -0.73 -21.74 14.61
N ASN A 276 -0.07 -22.89 14.44
CA ASN A 276 -0.61 -24.22 14.74
C ASN A 276 -1.95 -24.50 14.05
N ILE A 277 -2.00 -24.28 12.71
CA ILE A 277 -3.16 -24.50 11.85
C ILE A 277 -2.84 -25.61 10.84
N ALA A 278 -3.59 -26.71 10.84
CA ALA A 278 -3.37 -27.80 9.88
C ALA A 278 -3.90 -27.40 8.50
N PRO A 279 -3.15 -27.62 7.42
CA PRO A 279 -3.66 -27.40 6.07
C PRO A 279 -4.73 -28.46 5.71
N SER A 280 -5.70 -28.07 4.87
CA SER A 280 -6.63 -29.02 4.26
C SER A 280 -5.92 -29.88 3.22
N GLU A 281 -6.54 -31.01 2.90
CA GLU A 281 -6.10 -31.90 1.83
C GLU A 281 -6.19 -31.23 0.45
N GLN A 282 -5.60 -31.87 -0.56
CA GLN A 282 -5.70 -31.40 -1.93
C GLN A 282 -7.14 -31.56 -2.47
N ALA A 283 -7.56 -30.62 -3.30
CA ALA A 283 -8.82 -30.70 -4.02
C ALA A 283 -8.84 -31.91 -4.96
N THR A 284 -10.02 -32.50 -5.12
CA THR A 284 -10.23 -33.52 -6.17
C THR A 284 -9.99 -32.90 -7.55
N ASP A 285 -9.71 -33.75 -8.54
CA ASP A 285 -9.52 -33.27 -9.92
C ASP A 285 -10.76 -32.59 -10.48
N ARG A 286 -11.96 -33.02 -10.06
CA ARG A 286 -13.25 -32.38 -10.43
C ARG A 286 -13.35 -30.96 -9.86
N GLU A 287 -12.95 -30.76 -8.60
CA GLU A 287 -12.91 -29.43 -7.97
C GLU A 287 -11.84 -28.56 -8.63
N PHE A 288 -10.66 -29.14 -8.91
CA PHE A 288 -9.54 -28.44 -9.48
C PHE A 288 -9.84 -27.90 -10.88
N ILE A 289 -10.30 -28.74 -11.82
CA ILE A 289 -10.56 -28.29 -13.20
C ILE A 289 -11.60 -27.18 -13.24
N ARG A 290 -12.72 -27.32 -12.51
CA ARG A 290 -13.74 -26.27 -12.42
C ARG A 290 -13.18 -24.96 -11.88
N ARG A 291 -12.40 -25.02 -10.80
CA ARG A 291 -11.75 -23.85 -10.20
C ARG A 291 -10.78 -23.20 -11.16
N ALA A 292 -9.91 -23.98 -11.78
CA ALA A 292 -8.88 -23.46 -12.69
C ALA A 292 -9.48 -22.70 -13.88
N PHE A 293 -10.55 -23.24 -14.50
CA PHE A 293 -11.27 -22.55 -15.57
C PHE A 293 -11.88 -21.22 -15.08
N LEU A 294 -12.65 -21.25 -14.01
CA LEU A 294 -13.32 -20.05 -13.50
C LEU A 294 -12.32 -18.96 -13.06
N ASP A 295 -11.21 -19.34 -12.44
CA ASP A 295 -10.23 -18.38 -11.92
C ASP A 295 -9.31 -17.81 -13.00
N ALA A 296 -9.00 -18.60 -14.03
CA ALA A 296 -8.10 -18.17 -15.10
C ALA A 296 -8.84 -17.54 -16.28
N THR A 297 -10.03 -18.04 -16.63
CA THR A 297 -10.75 -17.67 -17.86
C THR A 297 -12.17 -17.15 -17.65
N GLY A 298 -12.69 -17.24 -16.41
CA GLY A 298 -14.07 -16.83 -16.11
C GLY A 298 -15.14 -17.73 -16.73
N THR A 299 -14.77 -18.90 -17.27
CA THR A 299 -15.70 -19.86 -17.93
C THR A 299 -15.78 -21.18 -17.18
N LEU A 300 -16.77 -22.00 -17.47
CA LEU A 300 -16.80 -23.41 -17.05
C LEU A 300 -16.07 -24.28 -18.10
N PRO A 301 -15.45 -25.41 -17.70
CA PRO A 301 -14.97 -26.40 -18.65
C PRO A 301 -16.15 -27.05 -19.39
N ALA A 302 -15.96 -27.39 -20.66
CA ALA A 302 -16.93 -28.23 -21.40
C ALA A 302 -16.95 -29.66 -20.83
N PRO A 303 -18.07 -30.39 -20.95
CA PRO A 303 -18.15 -31.78 -20.46
C PRO A 303 -17.02 -32.66 -20.96
N GLN A 304 -16.67 -32.58 -22.24
CA GLN A 304 -15.59 -33.33 -22.87
C GLN A 304 -14.21 -32.98 -22.29
N GLU A 305 -13.98 -31.72 -21.93
CA GLU A 305 -12.74 -31.28 -21.27
C GLU A 305 -12.61 -31.89 -19.87
N VAL A 306 -13.75 -31.96 -19.14
CA VAL A 306 -13.79 -32.60 -17.81
C VAL A 306 -13.49 -34.10 -17.94
N GLU A 307 -14.14 -34.80 -18.87
CA GLU A 307 -13.93 -36.24 -19.09
C GLU A 307 -12.48 -36.54 -19.48
N SER A 308 -11.93 -35.80 -20.44
CA SER A 308 -10.54 -35.96 -20.88
C SER A 308 -9.54 -35.73 -19.75
N PHE A 309 -9.73 -34.66 -18.95
CA PHE A 309 -8.87 -34.34 -17.82
C PHE A 309 -8.93 -35.42 -16.72
N LEU A 310 -10.12 -35.94 -16.44
CA LEU A 310 -10.27 -36.99 -15.43
C LEU A 310 -9.68 -38.32 -15.88
N ALA A 311 -9.74 -38.63 -17.17
CA ALA A 311 -9.16 -39.83 -17.78
C ALA A 311 -7.63 -39.76 -17.92
N ASP A 312 -7.03 -38.54 -17.93
CA ASP A 312 -5.58 -38.39 -18.02
C ASP A 312 -4.91 -38.86 -16.71
N GLY A 313 -4.10 -39.94 -16.80
CA GLY A 313 -3.32 -40.49 -15.70
C GLY A 313 -1.95 -39.83 -15.51
N ALA A 314 -1.59 -38.80 -16.29
CA ALA A 314 -0.27 -38.17 -16.21
C ALA A 314 -0.09 -37.41 -14.89
N PRO A 315 1.07 -37.54 -14.21
CA PRO A 315 1.30 -36.90 -12.92
C PRO A 315 1.34 -35.35 -13.02
N ASN A 316 1.60 -34.81 -14.20
CA ASN A 316 1.66 -33.38 -14.49
C ASN A 316 0.41 -32.83 -15.18
N LYS A 317 -0.72 -33.56 -15.18
CA LYS A 317 -1.94 -33.15 -15.90
C LYS A 317 -2.48 -31.78 -15.43
N ARG A 318 -2.38 -31.46 -14.15
CA ARG A 318 -2.79 -30.15 -13.61
C ARG A 318 -1.93 -29.01 -14.17
N ALA A 319 -0.62 -29.19 -14.26
CA ALA A 319 0.29 -28.19 -14.85
C ALA A 319 -0.01 -28.01 -16.35
N LYS A 320 -0.23 -29.11 -17.10
CA LYS A 320 -0.62 -29.03 -18.52
C LYS A 320 -1.96 -28.30 -18.71
N LEU A 321 -2.93 -28.55 -17.84
CA LEU A 321 -4.20 -27.82 -17.86
C LEU A 321 -3.99 -26.33 -17.62
N ILE A 322 -3.18 -25.96 -16.63
CA ILE A 322 -2.86 -24.55 -16.34
C ILE A 322 -2.26 -23.88 -17.60
N ASP A 323 -1.26 -24.51 -18.22
CA ASP A 323 -0.62 -23.95 -19.42
C ASP A 323 -1.61 -23.79 -20.58
N SER A 324 -2.52 -24.76 -20.77
CA SER A 324 -3.56 -24.67 -21.79
C SER A 324 -4.54 -23.50 -21.52
N LEU A 325 -4.91 -23.27 -20.26
CA LEU A 325 -5.79 -22.17 -19.88
C LEU A 325 -5.15 -20.81 -20.11
N LEU A 326 -3.86 -20.66 -19.83
CA LEU A 326 -3.11 -19.42 -20.07
C LEU A 326 -2.95 -19.09 -21.57
N ALA A 327 -3.13 -20.07 -22.45
CA ALA A 327 -3.07 -19.89 -23.90
C ALA A 327 -4.42 -19.57 -24.55
N ARG A 328 -5.53 -19.68 -23.83
CA ARG A 328 -6.88 -19.51 -24.36
C ARG A 328 -7.25 -18.06 -24.62
N GLU A 329 -8.16 -17.84 -25.57
CA GLU A 329 -8.72 -16.51 -25.84
C GLU A 329 -9.56 -16.02 -24.65
N GLU A 330 -10.28 -16.91 -23.96
CA GLU A 330 -11.07 -16.57 -22.78
C GLU A 330 -10.21 -16.07 -21.61
N PHE A 331 -8.93 -16.48 -21.54
CA PHE A 331 -7.96 -15.87 -20.62
C PHE A 331 -7.75 -14.39 -20.95
N THR A 332 -7.57 -14.08 -22.24
CA THR A 332 -7.40 -12.70 -22.70
C THR A 332 -8.64 -11.87 -22.38
N ASP A 333 -9.83 -12.36 -22.64
CA ASP A 333 -11.09 -11.66 -22.37
C ASP A 333 -11.27 -11.40 -20.86
N TYR A 334 -11.02 -12.40 -20.03
CA TYR A 334 -11.13 -12.30 -18.57
C TYR A 334 -10.17 -11.26 -18.00
N TRP A 335 -8.89 -11.34 -18.35
CA TRP A 335 -7.88 -10.42 -17.82
C TRP A 335 -7.99 -9.02 -18.39
N THR A 336 -8.46 -8.86 -19.63
CA THR A 336 -8.81 -7.54 -20.18
C THR A 336 -9.91 -6.90 -19.36
N ASN A 337 -10.96 -7.64 -19.01
CA ASN A 337 -12.05 -7.13 -18.17
C ASN A 337 -11.53 -6.71 -16.77
N ARG A 338 -10.65 -7.54 -16.14
CA ARG A 338 -10.05 -7.21 -14.84
C ARG A 338 -9.19 -5.94 -14.88
N TRP A 339 -8.37 -5.77 -15.92
CA TRP A 339 -7.58 -4.55 -16.09
C TRP A 339 -8.44 -3.35 -16.47
N ALA A 340 -9.50 -3.53 -17.22
CA ALA A 340 -10.47 -2.47 -17.52
C ALA A 340 -11.15 -1.94 -16.24
N ASP A 341 -11.38 -2.80 -15.23
CA ASP A 341 -11.86 -2.37 -13.91
C ASP A 341 -10.82 -1.50 -13.18
N VAL A 342 -9.55 -1.91 -13.20
CA VAL A 342 -8.45 -1.16 -12.54
C VAL A 342 -8.18 0.19 -13.24
N LEU A 343 -8.24 0.22 -14.57
CA LEU A 343 -8.00 1.40 -15.39
C LEU A 343 -9.26 2.27 -15.56
N LEU A 344 -10.41 1.87 -14.99
CA LEU A 344 -11.71 2.56 -15.03
C LEU A 344 -12.23 2.81 -16.46
N ILE A 345 -11.97 1.89 -17.40
CA ILE A 345 -12.37 2.03 -18.80
C ILE A 345 -13.91 2.04 -18.90
N SER A 346 -14.47 3.20 -19.27
CA SER A 346 -15.91 3.40 -19.38
C SER A 346 -16.24 4.46 -20.44
N SER A 347 -17.35 4.28 -21.15
CA SER A 347 -17.83 5.25 -22.12
C SER A 347 -18.39 6.54 -21.51
N ASP A 348 -18.67 6.56 -20.20
CA ASP A 348 -19.28 7.70 -19.51
C ASP A 348 -18.48 9.00 -19.67
N LYS A 349 -17.16 8.90 -19.50
CA LYS A 349 -16.29 10.07 -19.53
C LYS A 349 -15.67 10.34 -20.89
N ILE A 350 -15.48 9.31 -21.72
CA ILE A 350 -14.69 9.41 -22.96
C ILE A 350 -15.49 9.09 -24.23
N GLY A 351 -16.75 8.62 -24.11
CA GLY A 351 -17.57 8.18 -25.23
C GLY A 351 -17.16 6.80 -25.76
N SER A 352 -18.06 6.21 -26.58
CA SER A 352 -17.90 4.81 -26.99
C SER A 352 -16.67 4.57 -27.87
N THR A 353 -16.37 5.47 -28.82
CA THR A 353 -15.23 5.29 -29.74
C THR A 353 -13.89 5.28 -29.00
N ALA A 354 -13.67 6.23 -28.11
CA ALA A 354 -12.46 6.32 -27.30
C ALA A 354 -12.37 5.15 -26.28
N MET A 355 -13.50 4.76 -25.68
CA MET A 355 -13.58 3.59 -24.82
C MET A 355 -13.16 2.30 -25.55
N TRP A 356 -13.68 2.06 -26.77
CA TRP A 356 -13.27 0.94 -27.60
C TRP A 356 -11.77 0.96 -27.96
N SER A 357 -11.23 2.13 -28.31
CA SER A 357 -9.79 2.28 -28.58
C SER A 357 -8.95 1.88 -27.38
N PHE A 358 -9.32 2.33 -26.17
CA PHE A 358 -8.58 1.98 -24.95
C PHE A 358 -8.74 0.50 -24.55
N TYR A 359 -9.96 -0.01 -24.66
CA TYR A 359 -10.24 -1.43 -24.38
C TYR A 359 -9.47 -2.35 -25.33
N ASN A 360 -9.47 -2.09 -26.63
CA ASN A 360 -8.76 -2.91 -27.61
C ASN A 360 -7.25 -2.86 -27.39
N TRP A 361 -6.68 -1.69 -27.12
CA TRP A 361 -5.25 -1.57 -26.76
C TRP A 361 -4.92 -2.40 -25.50
N THR A 362 -5.80 -2.40 -24.51
CA THR A 362 -5.64 -3.22 -23.29
C THR A 362 -5.71 -4.71 -23.63
N ARG A 363 -6.70 -5.12 -24.46
CA ARG A 363 -6.89 -6.49 -24.90
C ARG A 363 -5.67 -7.02 -25.67
N ASP A 364 -5.15 -6.23 -26.60
CA ASP A 364 -3.96 -6.58 -27.38
C ASP A 364 -2.73 -6.72 -26.48
N SER A 365 -2.61 -5.86 -25.47
CA SER A 365 -1.54 -5.94 -24.48
C SER A 365 -1.61 -7.23 -23.65
N VAL A 366 -2.82 -7.63 -23.22
CA VAL A 366 -3.04 -8.90 -22.49
C VAL A 366 -2.78 -10.10 -23.39
N ALA A 367 -3.28 -10.10 -24.64
CA ALA A 367 -3.08 -11.18 -25.62
C ALA A 367 -1.59 -11.41 -25.88
N ALA A 368 -0.82 -10.34 -26.05
CA ALA A 368 0.61 -10.37 -26.25
C ALA A 368 1.41 -10.71 -24.97
N ASN A 369 0.76 -10.91 -23.82
CA ASN A 369 1.41 -11.04 -22.51
C ASN A 369 2.43 -9.93 -22.27
N LYS A 370 2.04 -8.67 -22.59
CA LYS A 370 2.94 -7.52 -22.41
C LYS A 370 3.38 -7.43 -20.96
N PRO A 371 4.69 -7.32 -20.66
CA PRO A 371 5.18 -7.13 -19.31
C PRO A 371 4.49 -5.98 -18.60
N TRP A 372 4.14 -6.17 -17.32
CA TRP A 372 3.36 -5.19 -16.56
C TRP A 372 4.02 -3.82 -16.45
N ASP A 373 5.35 -3.79 -16.32
CA ASP A 373 6.16 -2.57 -16.32
C ASP A 373 6.06 -1.81 -17.66
N LYS A 374 6.09 -2.53 -18.79
CA LYS A 374 5.95 -1.93 -20.13
C LYS A 374 4.54 -1.40 -20.35
N LEU A 375 3.51 -2.13 -19.94
CA LEU A 375 2.13 -1.67 -20.02
C LEU A 375 1.94 -0.37 -19.22
N ALA A 376 2.39 -0.33 -17.97
CA ALA A 376 2.32 0.86 -17.13
C ALA A 376 3.11 2.04 -17.73
N ARG A 377 4.30 1.79 -18.23
CA ARG A 377 5.14 2.80 -18.90
C ARG A 377 4.45 3.39 -20.12
N GLU A 378 3.87 2.55 -20.99
CA GLU A 378 3.14 3.01 -22.17
C GLU A 378 1.94 3.90 -21.80
N ILE A 379 1.20 3.56 -20.73
CA ILE A 379 0.09 4.40 -20.23
C ILE A 379 0.63 5.74 -19.73
N ILE A 380 1.64 5.72 -18.86
CA ILE A 380 2.16 6.94 -18.20
C ILE A 380 2.82 7.90 -19.20
N THR A 381 3.46 7.38 -20.24
CA THR A 381 4.13 8.21 -21.25
C THR A 381 3.33 8.40 -22.53
N ALA A 382 2.06 7.94 -22.57
CA ALA A 382 1.22 8.01 -23.75
C ALA A 382 1.05 9.44 -24.25
N ASN A 383 1.13 9.59 -25.56
CA ASN A 383 0.89 10.84 -26.27
C ASN A 383 0.31 10.55 -27.67
N GLY A 384 -0.03 11.59 -28.40
CA GLY A 384 -0.57 11.46 -29.75
C GLY A 384 -2.09 11.33 -29.76
N ASN A 385 -2.59 10.87 -30.88
CA ASN A 385 -4.02 10.71 -31.15
C ASN A 385 -4.60 9.51 -30.38
N THR A 386 -5.69 9.70 -29.67
CA THR A 386 -6.32 8.67 -28.82
C THR A 386 -6.95 7.51 -29.60
N LEU A 387 -7.25 7.69 -30.89
CA LEU A 387 -7.77 6.62 -31.75
C LEU A 387 -6.65 5.76 -32.35
N GLU A 388 -5.44 6.34 -32.50
CA GLU A 388 -4.25 5.64 -32.98
C GLU A 388 -3.44 5.02 -31.82
N ASN A 389 -3.37 5.73 -30.70
CA ASN A 389 -2.73 5.28 -29.47
C ASN A 389 -3.79 5.11 -28.36
N GLY A 390 -4.32 3.90 -28.22
CA GLY A 390 -5.37 3.61 -27.24
C GLY A 390 -4.99 3.97 -25.79
N ALA A 391 -3.71 3.81 -25.41
CA ALA A 391 -3.21 4.15 -24.08
C ALA A 391 -3.40 5.65 -23.74
N ALA A 392 -3.38 6.53 -24.74
CA ALA A 392 -3.53 7.97 -24.53
C ALA A 392 -4.93 8.34 -23.99
N ASN A 393 -5.93 7.46 -24.16
CA ASN A 393 -7.26 7.66 -23.58
C ASN A 393 -7.25 7.71 -22.05
N TYR A 394 -6.22 7.20 -21.38
CA TYR A 394 -6.06 7.33 -19.95
C TYR A 394 -6.08 8.79 -19.48
N TYR A 395 -5.48 9.69 -20.25
CA TYR A 395 -5.45 11.12 -19.97
C TYR A 395 -6.78 11.84 -20.29
N VAL A 396 -7.55 11.28 -21.20
CA VAL A 396 -8.91 11.80 -21.50
C VAL A 396 -9.91 11.33 -20.46
N LEU A 397 -9.70 10.12 -19.92
CA LEU A 397 -10.51 9.54 -18.85
C LEU A 397 -10.31 10.30 -17.53
N HIS A 398 -9.06 10.69 -17.22
CA HIS A 398 -8.65 11.41 -16.02
C HIS A 398 -8.10 12.80 -16.38
N LYS A 399 -9.01 13.76 -16.67
CA LYS A 399 -8.62 15.10 -17.16
C LYS A 399 -7.96 15.96 -16.11
N GLU A 400 -8.38 15.82 -14.87
CA GLU A 400 -7.87 16.62 -13.76
C GLU A 400 -6.55 16.03 -13.24
N VAL A 401 -5.56 16.90 -13.02
CA VAL A 401 -4.24 16.50 -12.51
C VAL A 401 -4.35 15.74 -11.18
N THR A 402 -5.30 16.15 -10.33
CA THR A 402 -5.55 15.47 -9.04
C THR A 402 -6.14 14.08 -9.25
N GLU A 403 -7.09 13.91 -10.19
CA GLU A 403 -7.63 12.60 -10.56
C GLU A 403 -6.54 11.66 -11.10
N LEU A 404 -5.67 12.15 -11.99
CA LEU A 404 -4.52 11.40 -12.50
C LEU A 404 -3.60 10.94 -11.37
N THR A 405 -3.26 11.86 -10.46
CA THR A 405 -2.38 11.58 -9.32
C THR A 405 -2.95 10.48 -8.43
N GLU A 406 -4.23 10.55 -8.12
CA GLU A 406 -4.94 9.61 -7.27
C GLU A 406 -5.15 8.26 -7.96
N ASN A 407 -5.55 8.25 -9.24
CA ASN A 407 -5.75 7.01 -9.99
C ASN A 407 -4.44 6.27 -10.27
N VAL A 408 -3.36 6.97 -10.65
CA VAL A 408 -2.03 6.33 -10.82
C VAL A 408 -1.57 5.67 -9.53
N SER A 409 -1.76 6.33 -8.38
CA SER A 409 -1.40 5.74 -7.09
C SER A 409 -2.26 4.50 -6.77
N MET A 410 -3.54 4.56 -7.04
CA MET A 410 -4.45 3.43 -6.81
C MET A 410 -4.17 2.28 -7.78
N ALA A 411 -4.13 2.57 -9.09
CA ALA A 411 -4.01 1.56 -10.13
C ALA A 411 -2.64 0.84 -10.09
N PHE A 412 -1.56 1.57 -9.88
CA PHE A 412 -0.21 1.02 -10.04
C PHE A 412 0.55 0.83 -8.71
N LEU A 413 0.22 1.58 -7.66
CA LEU A 413 0.89 1.43 -6.36
C LEU A 413 0.00 0.74 -5.31
N GLY A 414 -1.29 0.54 -5.60
CA GLY A 414 -2.24 -0.05 -4.66
C GLY A 414 -2.46 0.80 -3.41
N MET A 415 -2.36 2.12 -3.53
CA MET A 415 -2.46 3.05 -2.41
C MET A 415 -3.37 4.23 -2.73
N SER A 416 -4.29 4.55 -1.83
CA SER A 416 -5.02 5.81 -1.87
C SER A 416 -4.21 6.92 -1.19
N ILE A 417 -3.90 7.97 -1.93
CA ILE A 417 -3.24 9.18 -1.41
C ILE A 417 -4.18 10.39 -1.36
N THR A 418 -5.47 10.20 -1.62
CA THR A 418 -6.50 11.25 -1.70
C THR A 418 -6.52 12.14 -0.45
N CYS A 419 -6.34 11.57 0.74
CA CYS A 419 -6.26 12.37 1.99
C CYS A 419 -5.12 13.38 1.96
N ALA A 420 -3.98 13.06 1.30
CA ALA A 420 -2.82 13.93 1.23
C ALA A 420 -3.06 15.18 0.35
N ARG A 421 -4.14 15.25 -0.41
CA ARG A 421 -4.58 16.44 -1.14
C ARG A 421 -4.87 17.63 -0.22
N CYS A 422 -5.47 17.39 0.94
CA CYS A 422 -5.93 18.45 1.85
C CYS A 422 -5.03 18.64 3.08
N HIS A 423 -4.42 17.55 3.56
CA HIS A 423 -3.55 17.52 4.74
C HIS A 423 -2.60 16.31 4.64
N ASN A 424 -1.61 16.20 5.53
CA ASN A 424 -0.81 14.98 5.56
C ASN A 424 -1.70 13.76 5.80
N HIS A 425 -1.41 12.64 5.13
CA HIS A 425 -2.23 11.44 5.21
C HIS A 425 -2.31 10.94 6.67
N PRO A 426 -3.52 10.70 7.22
CA PRO A 426 -3.67 10.42 8.66
C PRO A 426 -3.20 9.04 9.10
N LEU A 427 -3.02 8.10 8.17
CA LEU A 427 -2.65 6.70 8.43
C LEU A 427 -1.43 6.27 7.61
N GLU A 428 -0.75 7.22 6.96
CA GLU A 428 0.39 6.98 6.09
C GLU A 428 1.42 8.11 6.19
N LYS A 429 2.62 7.86 5.70
CA LYS A 429 3.73 8.83 5.68
C LYS A 429 3.57 9.95 4.65
N TRP A 430 2.57 9.86 3.78
CA TRP A 430 2.40 10.79 2.66
C TRP A 430 1.98 12.17 3.11
N THR A 431 2.81 13.14 2.80
CA THR A 431 2.56 14.55 3.11
C THR A 431 1.83 15.26 1.98
N GLN A 432 1.16 16.36 2.29
CA GLN A 432 0.56 17.23 1.28
C GLN A 432 1.62 17.73 0.28
N LYS A 433 2.84 17.98 0.73
CA LYS A 433 3.95 18.37 -0.15
C LYS A 433 4.24 17.28 -1.19
N GLN A 434 4.39 16.03 -0.78
CA GLN A 434 4.64 14.90 -1.69
C GLN A 434 3.48 14.69 -2.67
N TYR A 435 2.23 14.87 -2.24
CA TYR A 435 1.07 14.82 -3.12
C TYR A 435 1.18 15.85 -4.25
N PHE A 436 1.46 17.13 -3.93
CA PHE A 436 1.57 18.18 -4.95
C PHE A 436 2.85 18.08 -5.79
N GLN A 437 3.93 17.51 -5.28
CA GLN A 437 5.11 17.15 -6.06
C GLN A 437 4.77 16.08 -7.11
N MET A 438 4.03 15.04 -6.73
CA MET A 438 3.58 13.99 -7.64
C MET A 438 2.56 14.55 -8.65
N ALA A 439 1.64 15.41 -8.23
CA ALA A 439 0.69 16.07 -9.12
C ALA A 439 1.40 16.92 -10.19
N ASN A 440 2.51 17.56 -9.85
CA ASN A 440 3.31 18.33 -10.81
C ASN A 440 3.99 17.49 -11.91
N LEU A 441 4.06 16.16 -11.77
CA LEU A 441 4.50 15.28 -12.85
C LEU A 441 3.50 15.25 -14.02
N PHE A 442 2.24 15.55 -13.76
CA PHE A 442 1.16 15.59 -14.76
C PHE A 442 0.76 17.01 -15.20
N ALA A 443 1.28 18.05 -14.58
CA ALA A 443 0.86 19.43 -14.76
C ALA A 443 1.02 19.97 -16.20
N ARG A 444 1.88 19.34 -17.01
CA ARG A 444 2.19 19.76 -18.38
C ARG A 444 1.48 18.94 -19.45
N ILE A 445 0.43 18.19 -19.10
CA ILE A 445 -0.36 17.44 -20.07
C ILE A 445 -1.39 18.36 -20.71
N GLY A 446 -1.39 18.43 -22.03
CA GLY A 446 -2.37 19.14 -22.82
C GLY A 446 -3.29 18.19 -23.57
N LEU A 447 -4.57 18.57 -23.67
CA LEU A 447 -5.57 17.85 -24.45
C LEU A 447 -6.15 18.80 -25.49
N LYS A 448 -6.19 18.38 -26.77
CA LYS A 448 -6.79 19.14 -27.86
C LYS A 448 -7.76 18.24 -28.62
N ASN A 449 -9.02 18.62 -28.69
CA ASN A 449 -10.01 17.89 -29.46
C ASN A 449 -9.64 17.88 -30.96
N GLY A 450 -9.74 16.70 -31.56
CA GLY A 450 -9.62 16.51 -32.99
C GLY A 450 -10.95 16.78 -33.74
N VAL A 451 -11.00 16.34 -34.97
CA VAL A 451 -12.13 16.58 -35.88
C VAL A 451 -13.26 15.55 -35.68
N ARG A 452 -12.91 14.34 -35.27
CA ARG A 452 -13.87 13.24 -35.08
C ARG A 452 -14.30 13.13 -33.63
N GLY A 453 -15.49 12.63 -33.36
CA GLY A 453 -15.94 12.32 -32.00
C GLY A 453 -15.05 11.29 -31.35
N GLY A 454 -14.55 11.58 -30.14
CA GLY A 454 -13.58 10.74 -29.42
C GLY A 454 -12.13 10.91 -29.86
N ASP A 455 -11.86 11.72 -30.87
CA ASP A 455 -10.52 12.07 -31.35
C ASP A 455 -9.96 13.19 -30.46
N VAL A 456 -8.94 12.85 -29.65
CA VAL A 456 -8.24 13.82 -28.80
C VAL A 456 -6.74 13.64 -28.98
N GLN A 457 -6.06 14.75 -29.19
CA GLN A 457 -4.59 14.78 -29.21
C GLN A 457 -4.07 15.06 -27.82
N VAL A 458 -3.32 14.10 -27.27
CA VAL A 458 -2.57 14.25 -26.01
C VAL A 458 -1.16 14.73 -26.33
N TYR A 459 -0.71 15.77 -25.66
CA TYR A 459 0.62 16.35 -25.87
C TYR A 459 1.21 16.94 -24.58
N SER A 460 2.52 17.20 -24.60
CA SER A 460 3.20 17.89 -23.50
C SER A 460 3.29 19.39 -23.76
N ASN A 461 2.81 20.19 -22.81
CA ASN A 461 3.01 21.65 -22.79
C ASN A 461 4.43 21.97 -22.30
N PRO A 462 5.05 23.04 -22.84
CA PRO A 462 6.36 23.48 -22.38
C PRO A 462 6.34 24.06 -20.94
N ALA A 463 5.17 24.54 -20.49
CA ALA A 463 4.95 25.11 -19.17
C ALA A 463 3.62 24.62 -18.60
N GLY A 464 3.51 24.71 -17.30
CA GLY A 464 2.33 24.31 -16.54
C GLY A 464 2.75 23.78 -15.18
N GLU A 465 2.15 24.32 -14.13
CA GLU A 465 2.50 23.96 -12.75
C GLU A 465 1.23 23.91 -11.88
N VAL A 466 1.22 22.99 -10.91
CA VAL A 466 0.18 22.94 -9.89
C VAL A 466 0.70 23.58 -8.61
N ASN A 467 0.03 24.61 -8.14
CA ASN A 467 0.42 25.30 -6.90
C ASN A 467 0.02 24.48 -5.68
N HIS A 468 0.91 24.40 -4.71
CA HIS A 468 0.59 23.90 -3.39
C HIS A 468 -0.38 24.89 -2.70
N PRO A 469 -1.58 24.47 -2.27
CA PRO A 469 -2.66 25.39 -1.87
C PRO A 469 -2.31 26.29 -0.68
N ARG A 470 -1.43 25.83 0.20
CA ARG A 470 -0.99 26.60 1.38
C ARG A 470 0.23 27.47 1.13
N LEU A 471 1.15 26.99 0.27
CA LEU A 471 2.38 27.73 -0.03
C LEU A 471 2.17 28.79 -1.12
N GLY A 472 1.06 28.68 -1.89
CA GLY A 472 0.76 29.59 -3.00
C GLY A 472 1.75 29.49 -4.18
N LYS A 473 2.65 28.50 -4.16
CA LYS A 473 3.68 28.27 -5.19
C LYS A 473 3.80 26.79 -5.52
N PRO A 474 4.29 26.44 -6.72
CA PRO A 474 4.51 25.05 -7.09
C PRO A 474 5.71 24.48 -6.31
N LEU A 475 5.71 23.14 -6.20
CA LEU A 475 6.83 22.37 -5.69
C LEU A 475 7.50 21.61 -6.85
N PRO A 476 8.83 21.35 -6.80
CA PRO A 476 9.50 20.56 -7.81
C PRO A 476 8.81 19.22 -8.03
N PRO A 477 8.55 18.81 -9.30
CA PRO A 477 7.88 17.54 -9.57
C PRO A 477 8.72 16.37 -9.07
N ALA A 478 8.10 15.46 -8.30
CA ALA A 478 8.74 14.27 -7.77
C ALA A 478 7.75 13.13 -7.62
N PRO A 479 8.13 11.87 -7.89
CA PRO A 479 7.34 10.71 -7.47
C PRO A 479 7.30 10.60 -5.95
N LEU A 480 6.36 9.80 -5.44
CA LEU A 480 6.33 9.45 -4.01
C LEU A 480 7.65 8.74 -3.63
N ASP A 481 8.33 9.19 -2.58
CA ASP A 481 9.66 8.70 -2.18
C ASP A 481 10.76 8.76 -3.27
N GLY A 482 10.52 9.42 -4.40
CA GLY A 482 11.47 9.56 -5.49
C GLY A 482 12.17 10.92 -5.49
N GLU A 483 13.21 11.03 -6.30
CA GLU A 483 13.97 12.27 -6.46
C GLU A 483 13.16 13.33 -7.22
N ALA A 484 13.32 14.57 -6.80
CA ALA A 484 12.69 15.71 -7.47
C ALA A 484 13.40 16.04 -8.77
N LEU A 485 12.62 16.35 -9.81
CA LEU A 485 13.09 16.87 -11.08
C LEU A 485 13.12 18.40 -11.03
N ALA A 486 14.17 19.02 -11.55
CA ALA A 486 14.22 20.47 -11.66
C ALA A 486 13.11 21.02 -12.58
N PHE A 487 12.58 22.21 -12.28
CA PHE A 487 11.50 22.81 -13.08
C PHE A 487 11.87 23.08 -14.53
N ASP A 488 13.13 23.43 -14.78
CA ASP A 488 13.72 23.73 -16.07
C ASP A 488 14.30 22.50 -16.78
N SER A 489 14.13 21.30 -16.21
CA SER A 489 14.57 20.06 -16.85
C SER A 489 13.89 19.89 -18.20
N SER A 490 14.69 19.53 -19.21
CA SER A 490 14.20 19.14 -20.55
C SER A 490 13.59 17.73 -20.58
N LYS A 491 13.75 16.93 -19.54
CA LYS A 491 13.18 15.58 -19.45
C LYS A 491 11.65 15.66 -19.31
N ASP A 492 10.92 14.87 -20.07
CA ASP A 492 9.47 14.71 -19.87
C ASP A 492 9.23 14.19 -18.44
N ARG A 493 8.43 14.92 -17.69
CA ARG A 493 8.09 14.60 -16.29
C ARG A 493 7.43 13.23 -16.15
N ARG A 494 6.64 12.81 -17.15
CA ARG A 494 5.99 11.50 -17.18
C ARG A 494 7.00 10.38 -17.39
N GLN A 495 8.07 10.63 -18.19
CA GLN A 495 9.18 9.67 -18.33
C GLN A 495 9.91 9.48 -17.00
N HIS A 496 10.14 10.58 -16.25
CA HIS A 496 10.74 10.50 -14.91
C HIS A 496 9.86 9.68 -13.94
N LEU A 497 8.54 9.89 -13.97
CA LEU A 497 7.60 9.08 -13.20
C LEU A 497 7.64 7.60 -13.62
N ALA A 498 7.61 7.33 -14.92
CA ALA A 498 7.62 5.96 -15.46
C ALA A 498 8.91 5.22 -15.09
N ASP A 499 10.08 5.88 -15.13
CA ASP A 499 11.36 5.30 -14.71
C ASP A 499 11.35 4.90 -13.25
N TRP A 500 10.82 5.75 -12.37
CA TRP A 500 10.68 5.44 -10.95
C TRP A 500 9.64 4.33 -10.70
N LEU A 501 8.47 4.45 -11.33
CA LEU A 501 7.35 3.53 -11.14
C LEU A 501 7.71 2.09 -11.53
N THR A 502 8.31 1.91 -12.71
CA THR A 502 8.61 0.60 -13.29
C THR A 502 9.98 0.05 -12.90
N SER A 503 10.71 0.74 -12.02
CA SER A 503 11.97 0.24 -11.48
C SER A 503 11.75 -1.04 -10.67
N PRO A 504 12.57 -2.09 -10.85
CA PRO A 504 12.52 -3.28 -9.99
C PRO A 504 12.75 -2.97 -8.50
N ALA A 505 13.42 -1.86 -8.20
CA ALA A 505 13.64 -1.38 -6.84
C ALA A 505 12.44 -0.62 -6.25
N ASN A 506 11.39 -0.33 -7.04
CA ASN A 506 10.19 0.34 -6.53
C ASN A 506 9.47 -0.57 -5.52
N PRO A 507 9.26 -0.13 -4.27
CA PRO A 507 8.73 -1.00 -3.22
C PRO A 507 7.21 -1.24 -3.31
N TYR A 508 6.50 -0.60 -4.25
CA TYR A 508 5.03 -0.62 -4.32
C TYR A 508 4.51 -1.31 -5.57
N PHE A 509 5.05 -0.97 -6.74
CA PHE A 509 4.51 -1.31 -8.07
C PHE A 509 4.31 -2.81 -8.26
N ALA A 510 5.37 -3.59 -8.10
CA ALA A 510 5.30 -5.04 -8.26
C ALA A 510 4.44 -5.69 -7.17
N ARG A 511 4.52 -5.20 -5.93
CA ARG A 511 3.74 -5.71 -4.79
C ARG A 511 2.23 -5.54 -5.00
N ALA A 512 1.80 -4.39 -5.54
CA ALA A 512 0.40 -4.12 -5.83
C ALA A 512 -0.14 -5.10 -6.89
N ALA A 513 0.59 -5.31 -7.98
CA ALA A 513 0.21 -6.27 -9.03
C ALA A 513 0.14 -7.69 -8.48
N VAL A 514 1.16 -8.13 -7.76
CA VAL A 514 1.21 -9.46 -7.12
C VAL A 514 0.02 -9.67 -6.20
N ASN A 515 -0.30 -8.69 -5.34
CA ASN A 515 -1.40 -8.82 -4.40
C ASN A 515 -2.78 -8.94 -5.10
N ARG A 516 -2.99 -8.22 -6.21
CA ARG A 516 -4.21 -8.33 -7.03
C ARG A 516 -4.33 -9.69 -7.69
N ILE A 517 -3.26 -10.18 -8.31
CA ILE A 517 -3.22 -11.51 -8.90
C ILE A 517 -3.47 -12.57 -7.82
N TRP A 518 -2.77 -12.48 -6.70
CA TRP A 518 -2.95 -13.37 -5.57
C TRP A 518 -4.40 -13.44 -5.10
N LYS A 519 -5.05 -12.29 -4.89
CA LYS A 519 -6.48 -12.25 -4.50
C LYS A 519 -7.37 -12.94 -5.50
N ASN A 520 -7.12 -12.73 -6.81
CA ASN A 520 -7.94 -13.35 -7.85
C ASN A 520 -7.95 -14.88 -7.72
N PHE A 521 -6.80 -15.50 -7.44
CA PHE A 521 -6.69 -16.96 -7.33
C PHE A 521 -6.97 -17.48 -5.93
N MET A 522 -6.53 -16.80 -4.89
CA MET A 522 -6.61 -17.29 -3.52
C MET A 522 -7.85 -16.82 -2.73
N GLY A 523 -8.71 -16.03 -3.37
CA GLY A 523 -9.97 -15.52 -2.78
C GLY A 523 -9.81 -14.34 -1.82
N ARG A 524 -8.62 -14.14 -1.26
CA ARG A 524 -8.25 -13.03 -0.39
C ARG A 524 -6.84 -12.54 -0.72
N GLY A 525 -6.60 -11.23 -0.62
CA GLY A 525 -5.28 -10.65 -0.78
C GLY A 525 -4.34 -11.00 0.39
N LEU A 526 -3.04 -10.99 0.16
CA LEU A 526 -2.06 -10.96 1.25
C LEU A 526 -2.20 -9.67 2.06
N VAL A 527 -2.50 -8.58 1.36
CA VAL A 527 -3.01 -7.32 1.93
C VAL A 527 -4.47 -7.17 1.53
N GLU A 528 -5.34 -6.94 2.49
CA GLU A 528 -6.77 -6.76 2.29
C GLU A 528 -7.21 -5.40 2.92
N ALA A 529 -7.92 -4.48 2.20
CA ALA A 529 -8.27 -4.55 0.79
C ALA A 529 -7.04 -4.48 -0.15
N VAL A 530 -7.17 -4.97 -1.39
CA VAL A 530 -6.01 -5.11 -2.31
C VAL A 530 -5.36 -3.78 -2.66
N ASP A 531 -6.11 -2.70 -2.63
CA ASP A 531 -5.66 -1.35 -2.95
C ASP A 531 -5.35 -0.53 -1.69
N ASP A 532 -5.15 -1.23 -0.56
CA ASP A 532 -4.78 -0.63 0.71
C ASP A 532 -3.40 -1.13 1.20
N MET A 533 -2.40 -0.90 0.34
CA MET A 533 -0.99 -1.28 0.58
C MET A 533 -0.29 -0.35 1.59
N ARG A 534 -1.05 0.27 2.49
CA ARG A 534 -0.51 1.17 3.52
C ARG A 534 0.42 0.44 4.49
N ALA A 535 1.41 1.17 5.02
CA ALA A 535 2.31 0.64 6.05
C ALA A 535 1.55 0.21 7.32
N THR A 536 0.42 0.85 7.63
CA THR A 536 -0.47 0.47 8.76
C THR A 536 -1.31 -0.77 8.51
N ASN A 537 -1.30 -1.31 7.29
CA ASN A 537 -2.02 -2.50 6.87
C ASN A 537 -1.05 -3.58 6.35
N PRO A 538 -0.22 -4.17 7.23
CA PRO A 538 0.80 -5.12 6.80
C PRO A 538 0.18 -6.42 6.28
N PRO A 539 0.83 -7.09 5.30
CA PRO A 539 0.33 -8.33 4.72
C PRO A 539 0.26 -9.45 5.76
N SER A 540 -0.66 -10.38 5.56
CA SER A 540 -0.81 -11.57 6.41
C SER A 540 0.43 -12.47 6.38
N ASN A 541 1.22 -12.44 5.30
CA ASN A 541 2.50 -13.10 5.18
C ASN A 541 3.48 -12.24 4.37
N GLU A 542 4.34 -11.48 5.06
CA GLU A 542 5.31 -10.58 4.42
C GLU A 542 6.37 -11.32 3.63
N GLU A 543 6.87 -12.45 4.18
CA GLU A 543 7.89 -13.25 3.49
C GLU A 543 7.36 -13.77 2.14
N LEU A 544 6.10 -14.19 2.10
CA LEU A 544 5.46 -14.66 0.88
C LEU A 544 5.26 -13.54 -0.14
N LEU A 545 4.76 -12.37 0.30
CA LEU A 545 4.57 -11.24 -0.60
C LEU A 545 5.91 -10.75 -1.17
N ALA A 546 6.96 -10.71 -0.35
CA ALA A 546 8.30 -10.35 -0.80
C ALA A 546 8.88 -11.36 -1.80
N ALA A 547 8.72 -12.66 -1.52
CA ALA A 547 9.20 -13.71 -2.42
C ALA A 547 8.48 -13.71 -3.78
N LEU A 548 7.14 -13.58 -3.78
CA LEU A 548 6.34 -13.45 -5.00
C LEU A 548 6.70 -12.19 -5.79
N THR A 549 6.93 -11.07 -5.10
CA THR A 549 7.33 -9.81 -5.72
C THR A 549 8.69 -9.96 -6.40
N LYS A 550 9.65 -10.59 -5.71
CA LYS A 550 10.97 -10.86 -6.27
C LYS A 550 10.89 -11.80 -7.48
N ASP A 551 10.16 -12.91 -7.38
CA ASP A 551 9.96 -13.84 -8.50
C ASP A 551 9.35 -13.13 -9.72
N PHE A 552 8.34 -12.28 -9.50
CA PHE A 552 7.70 -11.50 -10.56
C PHE A 552 8.65 -10.51 -11.24
N THR A 553 9.48 -9.79 -10.46
CA THR A 553 10.47 -8.85 -11.04
C THR A 553 11.60 -9.58 -11.73
N ASP A 554 12.11 -10.67 -11.17
CA ASP A 554 13.18 -11.49 -11.76
C ASP A 554 12.78 -12.11 -13.12
N HIS A 555 11.47 -12.37 -13.32
CA HIS A 555 10.90 -12.85 -14.59
C HIS A 555 10.35 -11.71 -15.47
N GLY A 556 10.85 -10.48 -15.31
CA GLY A 556 10.55 -9.37 -16.20
C GLY A 556 9.08 -8.92 -16.16
N PHE A 557 8.44 -8.97 -15.01
CA PHE A 557 7.04 -8.58 -14.79
C PHE A 557 6.04 -9.36 -15.65
N ASP A 558 6.32 -10.64 -15.92
CA ASP A 558 5.46 -11.55 -16.69
C ASP A 558 4.26 -12.01 -15.86
N LEU A 559 3.05 -11.53 -16.23
CA LEU A 559 1.81 -11.86 -15.53
C LEU A 559 1.42 -13.34 -15.69
N LYS A 560 1.65 -13.95 -16.87
CA LYS A 560 1.35 -15.38 -17.07
C LYS A 560 2.29 -16.26 -16.26
N HIS A 561 3.56 -15.87 -16.10
CA HIS A 561 4.49 -16.56 -15.21
C HIS A 561 4.00 -16.52 -13.75
N LEU A 562 3.64 -15.34 -13.24
CA LEU A 562 3.13 -15.19 -11.88
C LEU A 562 1.87 -16.04 -11.65
N ILE A 563 0.91 -15.99 -12.57
CA ILE A 563 -0.33 -16.79 -12.51
C ILE A 563 0.00 -18.29 -12.51
N ARG A 564 0.88 -18.74 -13.41
CA ARG A 564 1.35 -20.13 -13.48
C ARG A 564 1.96 -20.57 -12.15
N THR A 565 2.81 -19.74 -11.55
CA THR A 565 3.46 -20.01 -10.25
C THR A 565 2.43 -20.17 -9.13
N VAL A 566 1.44 -19.28 -9.06
CA VAL A 566 0.37 -19.37 -8.05
C VAL A 566 -0.49 -20.62 -8.26
N MET A 567 -0.97 -20.89 -9.48
CA MET A 567 -1.86 -22.02 -9.78
C MET A 567 -1.18 -23.38 -9.59
N ASN A 568 0.13 -23.46 -9.82
CA ASN A 568 0.91 -24.68 -9.58
C ASN A 568 1.28 -24.90 -8.11
N SER A 569 0.99 -23.96 -7.20
CA SER A 569 1.22 -24.20 -5.77
C SER A 569 0.25 -25.23 -5.19
N ALA A 570 0.69 -26.03 -4.25
CA ALA A 570 -0.18 -26.91 -3.47
C ALA A 570 -1.22 -26.12 -2.68
N ALA A 571 -0.89 -24.90 -2.28
CA ALA A 571 -1.78 -23.98 -1.57
C ALA A 571 -3.04 -23.63 -2.40
N TYR A 572 -2.86 -23.27 -3.68
CA TYR A 572 -3.99 -23.03 -4.59
C TYR A 572 -4.80 -24.31 -4.85
N GLN A 573 -4.13 -25.45 -4.87
CA GLN A 573 -4.73 -26.74 -5.17
C GLN A 573 -5.38 -27.43 -3.95
N ARG A 574 -5.35 -26.80 -2.76
CA ARG A 574 -6.06 -27.32 -1.57
C ARG A 574 -7.57 -27.30 -1.76
N SER A 575 -8.23 -28.24 -1.09
CA SER A 575 -9.69 -28.25 -0.98
C SER A 575 -10.18 -27.02 -0.18
N SER A 576 -11.40 -26.59 -0.49
CA SER A 576 -12.10 -25.58 0.31
C SER A 576 -12.74 -26.15 1.59
N LYS A 577 -12.78 -27.48 1.72
CA LYS A 577 -13.36 -28.14 2.89
C LYS A 577 -12.47 -27.92 4.11
N PRO A 578 -13.01 -27.37 5.21
CA PRO A 578 -12.24 -27.22 6.43
C PRO A 578 -12.04 -28.58 7.12
N ASN A 579 -10.98 -28.65 7.93
CA ASN A 579 -10.81 -29.66 8.98
C ASN A 579 -10.98 -29.03 10.36
N ASP A 580 -10.96 -29.83 11.44
CA ASP A 580 -11.19 -29.32 12.79
C ASP A 580 -10.15 -28.29 13.24
N ALA A 581 -8.93 -28.36 12.71
CA ALA A 581 -7.83 -27.49 13.09
C ALA A 581 -7.72 -26.22 12.22
N ASN A 582 -8.55 -26.06 11.17
CA ASN A 582 -8.50 -24.89 10.31
C ASN A 582 -9.87 -24.25 10.00
N LYS A 583 -10.94 -24.72 10.62
CA LYS A 583 -12.29 -24.19 10.35
C LYS A 583 -12.45 -22.70 10.64
N GLN A 584 -11.62 -22.16 11.53
CA GLN A 584 -11.61 -20.73 11.87
C GLN A 584 -10.66 -19.90 11.00
N ASP A 585 -9.82 -20.55 10.17
CA ASP A 585 -8.91 -19.83 9.30
C ASP A 585 -9.62 -19.28 8.07
N GLU A 586 -9.66 -17.95 7.97
CA GLU A 586 -10.12 -17.20 6.80
C GLU A 586 -9.02 -16.31 6.23
N ARG A 587 -7.76 -16.45 6.71
CA ARG A 587 -6.70 -15.47 6.41
C ARG A 587 -5.38 -16.07 5.96
N PHE A 588 -5.02 -17.27 6.42
CA PHE A 588 -3.66 -17.81 6.28
C PHE A 588 -3.54 -18.91 5.23
N TYR A 589 -4.58 -19.11 4.41
CA TYR A 589 -4.58 -20.02 3.25
C TYR A 589 -4.34 -21.49 3.63
N SER A 590 -4.78 -21.91 4.81
CA SER A 590 -4.77 -23.32 5.20
C SER A 590 -5.69 -24.20 4.34
N ARG A 591 -6.65 -23.57 3.68
CA ARG A 591 -7.59 -24.14 2.70
C ARG A 591 -7.83 -23.13 1.58
N TYR A 592 -8.43 -23.57 0.46
CA TYR A 592 -8.90 -22.63 -0.54
C TYR A 592 -10.06 -21.79 0.01
N ILE A 593 -9.92 -20.47 -0.07
CA ILE A 593 -10.95 -19.53 0.42
C ILE A 593 -12.01 -19.36 -0.68
N ILE A 594 -13.25 -19.72 -0.39
CA ILE A 594 -14.37 -19.58 -1.32
C ILE A 594 -14.65 -18.09 -1.55
N LYS A 595 -14.80 -17.72 -2.82
CA LYS A 595 -15.09 -16.35 -3.26
C LYS A 595 -16.33 -16.30 -4.15
N ARG A 596 -16.94 -15.12 -4.24
CA ARG A 596 -17.97 -14.85 -5.24
C ARG A 596 -17.34 -14.80 -6.62
N LEU A 597 -18.06 -15.34 -7.61
CA LEU A 597 -17.71 -15.13 -9.00
C LEU A 597 -18.01 -13.67 -9.40
N PRO A 598 -17.23 -13.07 -10.31
CA PRO A 598 -17.63 -11.84 -10.97
C PRO A 598 -19.01 -11.98 -11.62
N ALA A 599 -19.79 -10.91 -11.63
CA ALA A 599 -21.15 -10.93 -12.20
C ALA A 599 -21.16 -11.44 -13.65
N GLU A 600 -20.17 -11.02 -14.43
CA GLU A 600 -19.98 -11.42 -15.83
C GLU A 600 -19.70 -12.93 -15.95
N ALA A 601 -18.77 -13.46 -15.16
CA ALA A 601 -18.44 -14.88 -15.17
C ALA A 601 -19.63 -15.74 -14.71
N MET A 602 -20.43 -15.24 -13.76
CA MET A 602 -21.63 -15.93 -13.30
C MET A 602 -22.70 -15.95 -14.40
N LEU A 603 -22.92 -14.85 -15.11
CA LEU A 603 -23.89 -14.76 -16.22
C LEU A 603 -23.47 -15.67 -17.38
N ASP A 604 -22.18 -15.63 -17.74
CA ASP A 604 -21.63 -16.50 -18.79
C ASP A 604 -21.74 -17.99 -18.42
N ALA A 605 -21.50 -18.34 -17.15
CA ALA A 605 -21.66 -19.72 -16.66
C ALA A 605 -23.14 -20.18 -16.72
N VAL A 606 -24.08 -19.30 -16.38
CA VAL A 606 -25.52 -19.60 -16.51
C VAL A 606 -25.89 -19.79 -17.98
N SER A 607 -25.46 -18.91 -18.87
CA SER A 607 -25.70 -19.02 -20.31
C SER A 607 -25.11 -20.30 -20.89
N GLN A 608 -23.91 -20.68 -20.48
CA GLN A 608 -23.24 -21.90 -20.91
C GLN A 608 -24.01 -23.19 -20.48
N VAL A 609 -24.50 -23.21 -19.23
CA VAL A 609 -25.20 -24.39 -18.68
C VAL A 609 -26.61 -24.55 -19.26
N THR A 610 -27.30 -23.42 -19.48
CA THR A 610 -28.68 -23.43 -20.00
C THR A 610 -28.75 -23.52 -21.53
N GLY A 611 -27.67 -23.21 -22.23
CA GLY A 611 -27.64 -23.05 -23.69
C GLY A 611 -28.35 -21.79 -24.17
N VAL A 612 -28.76 -20.89 -23.27
CA VAL A 612 -29.44 -19.62 -23.58
C VAL A 612 -28.49 -18.46 -23.40
N MET A 613 -28.04 -17.89 -24.52
CA MET A 613 -27.16 -16.73 -24.50
C MET A 613 -27.94 -15.47 -24.13
N THR A 614 -27.32 -14.63 -23.28
CA THR A 614 -27.85 -13.31 -22.97
C THR A 614 -27.50 -12.35 -24.11
N GLU A 615 -28.51 -11.65 -24.64
CA GLU A 615 -28.31 -10.59 -25.62
C GLU A 615 -28.05 -9.25 -24.94
N PHE A 616 -27.09 -8.48 -25.49
CA PHE A 616 -26.75 -7.15 -25.02
C PHE A 616 -27.05 -6.14 -26.15
N PRO A 617 -28.03 -5.22 -25.98
CA PRO A 617 -28.36 -4.23 -26.98
C PRO A 617 -27.15 -3.39 -27.38
N GLY A 618 -26.91 -3.29 -28.70
CA GLY A 618 -25.76 -2.53 -29.24
C GLY A 618 -24.45 -3.35 -29.35
N TYR A 619 -24.46 -4.61 -29.00
CA TYR A 619 -23.34 -5.53 -29.16
C TYR A 619 -23.68 -6.69 -30.11
N PRO A 620 -22.66 -7.34 -30.70
CA PRO A 620 -22.87 -8.50 -31.56
C PRO A 620 -23.61 -9.63 -30.86
N ALA A 621 -24.45 -10.38 -31.59
CA ALA A 621 -25.09 -11.58 -31.07
C ALA A 621 -24.04 -12.60 -30.63
N GLY A 622 -24.27 -13.23 -29.47
CA GLY A 622 -23.38 -14.24 -28.91
C GLY A 622 -22.16 -13.68 -28.15
N ILE A 623 -22.03 -12.37 -28.01
CA ILE A 623 -20.99 -11.78 -27.13
C ILE A 623 -21.23 -12.23 -25.69
N ARG A 624 -20.17 -12.67 -25.00
CA ARG A 624 -20.23 -13.04 -23.58
C ARG A 624 -20.15 -11.79 -22.70
N ALA A 625 -20.75 -11.86 -21.50
CA ALA A 625 -20.70 -10.76 -20.55
C ALA A 625 -19.26 -10.35 -20.20
N MET A 626 -18.35 -11.32 -20.14
CA MET A 626 -16.92 -11.08 -19.85
C MET A 626 -16.20 -10.32 -20.97
N GLN A 627 -16.74 -10.31 -22.18
CA GLN A 627 -16.18 -9.59 -23.34
C GLN A 627 -16.70 -8.16 -23.46
N LEU A 628 -17.64 -7.74 -22.59
CA LEU A 628 -18.20 -6.39 -22.64
C LEU A 628 -17.14 -5.34 -22.26
N PRO A 629 -16.84 -4.39 -23.16
CA PRO A 629 -15.81 -3.38 -22.92
C PRO A 629 -16.24 -2.32 -21.92
N ASP A 630 -17.58 -2.08 -21.83
CA ASP A 630 -18.14 -0.97 -21.06
C ASP A 630 -18.79 -1.45 -19.75
N ALA A 631 -18.66 -0.63 -18.72
CA ALA A 631 -19.38 -0.78 -17.48
C ALA A 631 -20.88 -0.46 -17.64
N ARG A 632 -21.23 0.43 -18.57
CA ARG A 632 -22.60 0.91 -18.84
C ARG A 632 -23.44 -0.04 -19.68
N VAL A 633 -23.50 -1.29 -19.33
CA VAL A 633 -24.39 -2.23 -20.01
C VAL A 633 -25.68 -2.35 -19.20
N ASN A 634 -26.82 -2.07 -19.85
CA ASN A 634 -28.13 -2.25 -19.20
C ASN A 634 -28.44 -3.73 -19.04
N SER A 635 -28.14 -4.28 -17.89
CA SER A 635 -28.42 -5.67 -17.51
C SER A 635 -28.79 -5.74 -16.04
N TYR A 636 -30.04 -6.13 -15.78
CA TYR A 636 -30.52 -6.35 -14.41
C TYR A 636 -29.64 -7.35 -13.65
N PHE A 637 -29.27 -8.46 -14.30
CA PHE A 637 -28.41 -9.48 -13.69
C PHE A 637 -27.05 -8.92 -13.27
N LEU A 638 -26.36 -8.25 -14.19
CA LEU A 638 -25.04 -7.66 -13.89
C LEU A 638 -25.10 -6.64 -12.76
N THR A 639 -26.15 -5.84 -12.72
CA THR A 639 -26.36 -4.83 -11.65
C THR A 639 -26.60 -5.50 -10.30
N VAL A 640 -27.49 -6.48 -10.22
CA VAL A 640 -27.82 -7.20 -8.97
C VAL A 640 -26.63 -7.98 -8.42
N PHE A 641 -25.82 -8.58 -9.29
CA PHE A 641 -24.64 -9.34 -8.90
C PHE A 641 -23.37 -8.50 -8.75
N GLY A 642 -23.49 -7.16 -8.84
CA GLY A 642 -22.45 -6.22 -8.42
C GLY A 642 -21.33 -6.01 -9.44
N LYS A 643 -21.66 -5.93 -10.77
CA LYS A 643 -20.70 -5.45 -11.77
C LYS A 643 -20.19 -4.06 -11.36
N PRO A 644 -18.88 -3.80 -11.33
CA PRO A 644 -18.32 -2.50 -10.99
C PRO A 644 -18.76 -1.42 -12.00
N PRO A 645 -19.17 -0.23 -11.54
CA PRO A 645 -19.57 0.85 -12.43
C PRO A 645 -18.39 1.56 -13.12
N ARG A 646 -17.14 1.32 -12.70
CA ARG A 646 -15.92 1.99 -13.19
C ARG A 646 -16.01 3.51 -13.15
N ALA A 647 -16.73 4.07 -12.20
CA ALA A 647 -16.95 5.51 -12.08
C ALA A 647 -15.82 6.22 -11.30
N GLU A 648 -15.33 5.57 -10.27
CA GLU A 648 -14.30 6.10 -9.35
C GLU A 648 -13.31 4.99 -8.97
N ALA A 649 -12.09 5.42 -8.59
CA ALA A 649 -11.03 4.55 -8.11
C ALA A 649 -11.19 4.21 -6.62
#